data_a3c580c9e7578184c3c037af9d038dba
#
_entry.id   a3c580c9e7578184c3c037af9d038dba
#
_cell.length_a   1.000
_cell.length_b   1.000
_cell.length_c   1.000
_cell.angle_alpha   90.00
_cell.angle_beta   90.00
_cell.angle_gamma   90.00
#
_symmetry.space_group_name_H-M   'P 1'
#
loop_
_entity.id
_entity.type
_entity.pdbx_description
1 polymer ?
#
loop_
_entity_poly.entity_id
_entity_poly.type
_entity_poly.pdbx_seq_one_letter_code
_entity_poly.pdbx_strand_id
1 'polypeptide(L)'
;MKKFKNVFLAFFVTALTSLNLVLPAYAEETTVQTVDTAGFSVSVVGDGTVTLSSGDFTKSLSNGDIFNASYEEGTEIKIVSKSNENAVIDDVTLNNSTISGFTSGKKSFSFVYTTKTADANFSMIFKCNDSKSDSSTRDKIVNSNDKSNASVNLNSSNDEDELSDENSIDEAKDELSEDGIHIDFNVWDKSDTTKLILKDYSKNIYKKYSEQRKDKAKESGLLKYCDSNYFLKKSFYSKYDGYMLNYDNLEILDKYSVPELSNDKGETKSDVLNEINRLDDTNEEDDNVSLFSLSRAGGVTVDSFTEYTWVYDSYGSHYNEAIYGLSNGVTAFCGEGMQAGVHKGQSLGAPEKVNNANLAKVLYYGYGGHGDILTSKYGVSAAVCMTSDMASKAYSGATAGEAGGTWSPSGTEGMYNYIQSLPLPSGVDVYKCRNDEHGTNWQGTFTKRQDVVYSIWNPLGKLQIKKTSANTSITDNNSCYSLKGAEYGVYKSESDAKANKNKVKTLTTEESGWSNTVELDEGTYYLKETKNPKGYALNSEVKKVSVKANETTQYGTNNELKDYPQADPVSVVLGKVDKETNKNKPQGSASLAGAEFTVKYYKGLYDSDPAKSGQVPARSWVLKTDKDGYCELTSAYKVSGDDFYYNGTNTPTLPVGTVTIQETKAPTGYFINNEVFVRNITSTGTSEFVSTFNQPEVLEKVIKFDIKKVQAGTSTPVAGAVFLHTMPNGSTEELTTNGSGEITITGLASGTHKIKEIKSPDGYQLNPNEVVFNVASGTGKITFTSGTNSLVTQGTKDSGDGYATFGDRVNPFNLKITKTNEHGKVLKGAEFKLYSDADCKNVVDTQISDDKGLLTFKNLDVEKTYYFEETKAPQGYRIPVDENGKAYVHSVYVSATPQTNTFNFTVDGTKYDTSKTTGNVRLEGTKKDRVVAVDITNKTTQLLPETGSNGTIVLVALGLGVLGLAYVASKRKKQTQDESK
;
A
#
# COMPACT_ATOMS: atom_id res chain seq x y z
N MET A 1 -29.19 -18.32 -27.70
CA MET A 1 -28.24 -18.17 -28.83
C MET A 1 -27.53 -16.79 -28.87
N LYS A 2 -27.79 -15.87 -27.94
CA LYS A 2 -27.09 -14.57 -27.87
C LYS A 2 -25.92 -14.52 -26.85
N LYS A 3 -25.74 -15.54 -26.00
CA LYS A 3 -24.66 -15.64 -25.02
C LYS A 3 -23.37 -16.37 -25.52
N PHE A 4 -23.43 -16.98 -26.70
CA PHE A 4 -22.29 -17.78 -27.22
C PHE A 4 -21.26 -16.98 -28.03
N LYS A 5 -21.54 -15.69 -28.36
CA LYS A 5 -20.63 -14.89 -29.20
C LYS A 5 -19.52 -14.18 -28.42
N ASN A 6 -19.70 -13.97 -27.13
CA ASN A 6 -18.83 -13.06 -26.36
C ASN A 6 -17.62 -13.77 -25.73
N VAL A 7 -17.68 -15.08 -25.47
CA VAL A 7 -16.54 -15.84 -24.92
C VAL A 7 -15.43 -16.05 -25.95
N PHE A 8 -15.77 -16.10 -27.25
CA PHE A 8 -14.79 -16.28 -28.33
C PHE A 8 -14.03 -14.99 -28.70
N LEU A 9 -14.57 -13.81 -28.36
CA LEU A 9 -13.96 -12.53 -28.70
C LEU A 9 -12.85 -12.13 -27.71
N ALA A 10 -12.98 -12.50 -26.42
CA ALA A 10 -11.96 -12.22 -25.39
C ALA A 10 -10.65 -13.02 -25.61
N PHE A 11 -10.74 -14.21 -26.22
CA PHE A 11 -9.56 -15.02 -26.55
C PHE A 11 -8.81 -14.51 -27.82
N PHE A 12 -9.48 -13.77 -28.70
CA PHE A 12 -8.87 -13.28 -29.94
C PHE A 12 -8.13 -11.94 -29.76
N VAL A 13 -8.51 -11.14 -28.77
CA VAL A 13 -7.86 -9.84 -28.52
C VAL A 13 -6.49 -9.99 -27.85
N THR A 14 -6.30 -10.99 -26.99
CA THR A 14 -5.00 -11.28 -26.35
C THR A 14 -3.99 -11.96 -27.31
N ALA A 15 -4.45 -12.58 -28.38
CA ALA A 15 -3.57 -13.20 -29.38
C ALA A 15 -3.14 -12.25 -30.51
N LEU A 16 -3.83 -11.11 -30.70
CA LEU A 16 -3.54 -10.17 -31.79
C LEU A 16 -2.56 -9.04 -31.40
N THR A 17 -2.19 -8.88 -30.14
CA THR A 17 -1.18 -7.88 -29.73
C THR A 17 0.27 -8.33 -29.93
N SER A 18 0.49 -9.57 -30.38
CA SER A 18 1.83 -10.12 -30.68
C SER A 18 2.15 -10.32 -32.17
N LEU A 19 1.28 -9.91 -33.09
CA LEU A 19 1.58 -9.98 -34.52
C LEU A 19 1.32 -8.63 -35.20
N ASN A 20 2.38 -7.88 -35.46
CA ASN A 20 2.36 -6.71 -36.33
C ASN A 20 2.18 -7.16 -37.80
N LEU A 21 0.96 -7.11 -38.30
CA LEU A 21 0.67 -7.21 -39.74
C LEU A 21 -0.09 -5.94 -40.14
N VAL A 22 0.60 -5.15 -40.97
CA VAL A 22 0.06 -3.98 -41.64
C VAL A 22 -0.88 -4.43 -42.78
N LEU A 23 -2.13 -3.99 -42.76
CA LEU A 23 -3.03 -4.01 -43.90
C LEU A 23 -3.73 -2.65 -44.06
N PRO A 24 -4.04 -2.20 -45.26
CA PRO A 24 -4.41 -0.83 -45.55
C PRO A 24 -5.87 -0.50 -45.21
N ALA A 25 -6.09 0.76 -44.92
CA ALA A 25 -7.34 1.40 -44.54
C ALA A 25 -8.42 1.32 -45.61
N TYR A 26 -9.62 0.87 -45.24
CA TYR A 26 -10.89 1.36 -45.78
C TYR A 26 -11.79 1.72 -44.58
N ALA A 27 -12.28 2.94 -44.61
CA ALA A 27 -13.12 3.52 -43.56
C ALA A 27 -14.58 3.09 -43.75
N GLU A 28 -15.17 2.52 -42.73
CA GLU A 28 -16.58 2.65 -42.40
C GLU A 28 -16.71 2.88 -40.89
N GLU A 29 -17.29 4.01 -40.53
CA GLU A 29 -17.62 4.36 -39.16
C GLU A 29 -18.69 3.41 -38.59
N THR A 30 -18.27 2.48 -37.71
CA THR A 30 -19.17 1.83 -36.79
C THR A 30 -18.71 2.21 -35.39
N THR A 31 -19.54 2.94 -34.68
CA THR A 31 -19.38 3.23 -33.25
C THR A 31 -19.24 1.91 -32.48
N VAL A 32 -18.02 1.58 -32.11
CA VAL A 32 -17.73 0.50 -31.17
C VAL A 32 -18.06 1.03 -29.77
N GLN A 33 -19.15 0.54 -29.17
CA GLN A 33 -19.33 0.68 -27.73
C GLN A 33 -18.16 -0.04 -27.04
N THR A 34 -17.31 0.70 -26.36
CA THR A 34 -16.31 0.14 -25.45
C THR A 34 -17.06 -0.51 -24.29
N VAL A 35 -16.98 -1.83 -24.21
CA VAL A 35 -17.49 -2.55 -23.03
C VAL A 35 -16.44 -2.39 -21.94
N ASP A 36 -16.81 -1.83 -20.81
CA ASP A 36 -15.93 -1.72 -19.65
C ASP A 36 -15.62 -3.12 -19.12
N THR A 37 -14.34 -3.48 -19.13
CA THR A 37 -13.84 -4.75 -18.56
C THR A 37 -13.03 -4.46 -17.33
N ALA A 38 -13.31 -5.21 -16.25
CA ALA A 38 -12.53 -5.15 -15.01
C ALA A 38 -11.50 -6.28 -14.94
N GLY A 39 -10.36 -6.00 -14.33
CA GLY A 39 -9.34 -6.98 -14.04
C GLY A 39 -9.81 -7.97 -12.97
N PHE A 40 -9.51 -9.26 -13.15
CA PHE A 40 -9.80 -10.33 -12.21
C PHE A 40 -8.55 -11.14 -11.99
N SER A 41 -8.10 -11.26 -10.75
CA SER A 41 -6.94 -12.08 -10.42
C SER A 41 -7.23 -13.03 -9.26
N VAL A 42 -6.60 -14.22 -9.29
CA VAL A 42 -6.67 -15.21 -8.22
C VAL A 42 -5.28 -15.73 -7.97
N SER A 43 -4.82 -15.67 -6.73
CA SER A 43 -3.57 -16.27 -6.26
C SER A 43 -3.84 -17.39 -5.25
N VAL A 44 -3.02 -18.45 -5.30
CA VAL A 44 -3.15 -19.63 -4.45
C VAL A 44 -1.84 -19.86 -3.69
N VAL A 45 -1.92 -20.00 -2.36
CA VAL A 45 -0.77 -20.25 -1.49
C VAL A 45 -1.06 -21.43 -0.58
N GLY A 46 -0.19 -22.43 -0.55
CA GLY A 46 -0.29 -23.61 0.30
C GLY A 46 -0.96 -24.80 -0.35
N ASP A 47 -1.14 -25.88 0.42
CA ASP A 47 -1.51 -27.21 -0.08
C ASP A 47 -3.01 -27.35 -0.32
N GLY A 48 -3.45 -26.88 -1.47
CA GLY A 48 -4.84 -26.96 -1.91
C GLY A 48 -5.00 -26.61 -3.38
N THR A 49 -6.22 -26.71 -3.85
CA THR A 49 -6.60 -26.36 -5.24
C THR A 49 -7.73 -25.37 -5.26
N VAL A 50 -7.71 -24.47 -6.23
CA VAL A 50 -8.78 -23.52 -6.53
C VAL A 50 -9.26 -23.76 -7.95
N THR A 51 -10.54 -24.02 -8.12
CA THR A 51 -11.16 -24.19 -9.43
C THR A 51 -12.05 -22.98 -9.74
N LEU A 52 -11.78 -22.35 -10.85
CA LEU A 52 -12.57 -21.23 -11.40
C LEU A 52 -13.43 -21.76 -12.55
N SER A 53 -14.70 -21.39 -12.58
CA SER A 53 -15.56 -21.73 -13.71
C SER A 53 -16.54 -20.60 -14.05
N SER A 54 -16.72 -20.34 -15.36
CA SER A 54 -17.68 -19.38 -15.89
C SER A 54 -18.15 -19.85 -17.27
N GLY A 55 -19.41 -20.21 -17.40
CA GLY A 55 -19.91 -20.85 -18.60
C GLY A 55 -19.18 -22.19 -18.89
N ASP A 56 -18.62 -22.33 -20.10
CA ASP A 56 -17.82 -23.50 -20.51
C ASP A 56 -16.35 -23.43 -20.07
N PHE A 57 -15.95 -22.32 -19.47
CA PHE A 57 -14.56 -22.15 -18.99
C PHE A 57 -14.39 -22.77 -17.61
N THR A 58 -13.32 -23.57 -17.46
CA THR A 58 -12.89 -24.10 -16.17
C THR A 58 -11.36 -24.12 -16.11
N LYS A 59 -10.81 -23.58 -15.00
CA LYS A 59 -9.37 -23.52 -14.72
C LYS A 59 -9.13 -23.96 -13.29
N SER A 60 -8.19 -24.87 -13.08
CA SER A 60 -7.71 -25.24 -11.74
C SER A 60 -6.35 -24.65 -11.50
N LEU A 61 -6.14 -24.14 -10.28
CA LEU A 61 -4.95 -23.48 -9.79
C LEU A 61 -4.46 -24.24 -8.55
N SER A 62 -3.15 -24.29 -8.37
CA SER A 62 -2.46 -24.94 -7.26
C SER A 62 -1.52 -23.95 -6.58
N ASN A 63 -0.77 -24.41 -5.58
CA ASN A 63 0.18 -23.58 -4.84
C ASN A 63 1.15 -22.82 -5.77
N GLY A 64 1.23 -21.52 -5.57
CA GLY A 64 2.06 -20.60 -6.35
C GLY A 64 1.44 -20.13 -7.67
N ASP A 65 0.29 -20.70 -8.09
CA ASP A 65 -0.37 -20.25 -9.30
C ASP A 65 -1.04 -18.88 -9.12
N ILE A 66 -0.92 -18.04 -10.13
CA ILE A 66 -1.63 -16.77 -10.27
C ILE A 66 -2.39 -16.80 -11.59
N PHE A 67 -3.69 -16.56 -11.54
CA PHE A 67 -4.55 -16.43 -12.71
C PHE A 67 -4.99 -14.98 -12.85
N ASN A 68 -4.79 -14.41 -14.04
CA ASN A 68 -5.22 -13.06 -14.38
C ASN A 68 -6.10 -13.11 -15.63
N ALA A 69 -7.23 -12.42 -15.60
CA ALA A 69 -8.14 -12.27 -16.73
C ALA A 69 -8.88 -10.94 -16.64
N SER A 70 -9.53 -10.54 -17.73
CA SER A 70 -10.47 -9.42 -17.75
C SER A 70 -11.83 -9.94 -18.16
N TYR A 71 -12.87 -9.52 -17.46
CA TYR A 71 -14.26 -9.92 -17.70
C TYR A 71 -15.15 -8.71 -17.84
N GLU A 72 -16.23 -8.85 -18.62
CA GLU A 72 -17.30 -7.85 -18.69
C GLU A 72 -18.04 -7.77 -17.34
N GLU A 73 -18.55 -6.59 -17.00
CA GLU A 73 -19.36 -6.40 -15.81
C GLU A 73 -20.59 -7.34 -15.82
N GLY A 74 -20.87 -7.95 -14.69
CA GLY A 74 -21.98 -8.89 -14.53
C GLY A 74 -21.64 -10.33 -14.89
N THR A 75 -20.39 -10.66 -15.28
CA THR A 75 -19.98 -12.05 -15.51
C THR A 75 -19.92 -12.81 -14.18
N GLU A 76 -20.60 -13.94 -14.10
CA GLU A 76 -20.55 -14.81 -12.93
C GLU A 76 -19.39 -15.79 -13.00
N ILE A 77 -18.51 -15.78 -11.99
CA ILE A 77 -17.38 -16.67 -11.84
C ILE A 77 -17.58 -17.47 -10.55
N LYS A 78 -17.72 -18.77 -10.70
CA LYS A 78 -17.78 -19.69 -9.55
C LYS A 78 -16.36 -20.05 -9.14
N ILE A 79 -16.04 -19.84 -7.88
CA ILE A 79 -14.74 -20.13 -7.27
C ILE A 79 -14.93 -21.22 -6.23
N VAL A 80 -14.18 -22.31 -6.37
CA VAL A 80 -14.23 -23.46 -5.47
C VAL A 80 -12.83 -23.74 -4.96
N SER A 81 -12.60 -23.55 -3.67
CA SER A 81 -11.35 -23.87 -2.98
C SER A 81 -11.46 -25.20 -2.26
N LYS A 82 -10.48 -26.07 -2.41
CA LYS A 82 -10.43 -27.39 -1.78
C LYS A 82 -9.01 -27.65 -1.27
N SER A 83 -8.86 -27.91 0.02
CA SER A 83 -7.59 -28.30 0.62
C SER A 83 -7.29 -29.78 0.35
N ASN A 84 -6.01 -30.13 0.30
CA ASN A 84 -5.55 -31.51 0.29
C ASN A 84 -5.70 -32.18 1.66
N GLU A 85 -5.36 -33.48 1.76
CA GLU A 85 -5.72 -34.31 2.93
C GLU A 85 -5.25 -33.75 4.28
N ASN A 86 -4.06 -33.17 4.35
CA ASN A 86 -3.46 -32.66 5.58
C ASN A 86 -3.53 -31.13 5.76
N ALA A 87 -4.23 -30.45 4.87
CA ALA A 87 -4.39 -29.00 4.93
C ALA A 87 -5.82 -28.56 5.21
N VAL A 88 -5.99 -27.31 5.60
CA VAL A 88 -7.29 -26.64 5.72
C VAL A 88 -7.18 -25.28 5.02
N ILE A 89 -8.31 -24.71 4.60
CA ILE A 89 -8.35 -23.36 4.07
C ILE A 89 -8.22 -22.41 5.26
N ASP A 90 -7.14 -21.63 5.30
CA ASP A 90 -6.84 -20.70 6.39
C ASP A 90 -7.47 -19.34 6.15
N ASP A 91 -7.34 -18.80 4.94
CA ASP A 91 -7.97 -17.53 4.58
C ASP A 91 -8.42 -17.50 3.11
N VAL A 92 -9.50 -16.76 2.86
CA VAL A 92 -10.00 -16.45 1.52
C VAL A 92 -10.34 -14.97 1.48
N THR A 93 -9.55 -14.18 0.76
CA THR A 93 -9.71 -12.73 0.69
C THR A 93 -10.08 -12.24 -0.70
N LEU A 94 -10.78 -11.13 -0.74
CA LEU A 94 -11.00 -10.28 -1.90
C LEU A 94 -10.46 -8.88 -1.59
N ASN A 95 -9.50 -8.42 -2.36
CA ASN A 95 -8.84 -7.12 -2.16
C ASN A 95 -8.37 -6.94 -0.70
N ASN A 96 -7.68 -7.98 -0.18
CA ASN A 96 -7.13 -8.05 1.19
C ASN A 96 -8.18 -8.06 2.33
N SER A 97 -9.45 -8.27 2.03
CA SER A 97 -10.50 -8.42 3.05
C SER A 97 -11.08 -9.82 3.01
N THR A 98 -11.21 -10.49 4.17
CA THR A 98 -11.79 -11.84 4.25
C THR A 98 -13.22 -11.86 3.72
N ILE A 99 -13.53 -12.82 2.86
CA ILE A 99 -14.84 -12.93 2.21
C ILE A 99 -15.92 -13.24 3.24
N SER A 100 -17.03 -12.51 3.15
CA SER A 100 -18.20 -12.73 4.00
C SER A 100 -18.72 -14.17 3.89
N GLY A 101 -18.92 -14.81 5.04
CA GLY A 101 -19.37 -16.21 5.12
C GLY A 101 -18.23 -17.23 5.10
N PHE A 102 -16.97 -16.81 4.94
CA PHE A 102 -15.82 -17.70 5.14
C PHE A 102 -15.48 -17.82 6.63
N THR A 103 -15.04 -19.01 7.02
CA THR A 103 -14.49 -19.31 8.35
C THR A 103 -13.28 -20.22 8.15
N SER A 104 -12.13 -19.83 8.72
CA SER A 104 -10.88 -20.61 8.66
C SER A 104 -11.06 -22.04 9.18
N GLY A 105 -10.23 -22.96 8.68
CA GLY A 105 -10.25 -24.37 9.07
C GLY A 105 -11.16 -25.26 8.24
N LYS A 106 -11.79 -24.77 7.18
CA LYS A 106 -12.63 -25.59 6.27
C LYS A 106 -11.78 -26.42 5.32
N LYS A 107 -12.29 -27.60 4.95
CA LYS A 107 -11.71 -28.44 3.89
C LYS A 107 -12.12 -28.01 2.48
N SER A 108 -13.23 -27.31 2.35
CA SER A 108 -13.68 -26.72 1.09
C SER A 108 -14.52 -25.49 1.34
N PHE A 109 -14.44 -24.54 0.43
CA PHE A 109 -15.25 -23.32 0.41
C PHE A 109 -15.57 -22.96 -1.04
N SER A 110 -16.80 -22.53 -1.29
CA SER A 110 -17.21 -22.13 -2.63
C SER A 110 -18.14 -20.94 -2.59
N PHE A 111 -18.00 -20.05 -3.57
CA PHE A 111 -18.87 -18.90 -3.76
C PHE A 111 -18.93 -18.52 -5.24
N VAL A 112 -19.88 -17.66 -5.59
CA VAL A 112 -20.00 -17.06 -6.92
C VAL A 112 -19.67 -15.60 -6.79
N TYR A 113 -18.75 -15.12 -7.61
CA TYR A 113 -18.41 -13.73 -7.73
C TYR A 113 -18.99 -13.18 -9.04
N THR A 114 -19.74 -12.09 -8.95
CA THR A 114 -20.22 -11.35 -10.12
C THR A 114 -19.27 -10.17 -10.36
N THR A 115 -18.63 -10.11 -11.51
CA THR A 115 -17.68 -9.05 -11.85
C THR A 115 -18.34 -7.68 -11.82
N LYS A 116 -17.62 -6.71 -11.32
CA LYS A 116 -17.99 -5.30 -11.24
C LYS A 116 -17.02 -4.48 -12.09
N THR A 117 -17.26 -3.20 -12.21
CA THR A 117 -16.36 -2.25 -12.91
C THR A 117 -14.99 -2.08 -12.26
N ALA A 118 -14.81 -2.53 -11.01
CA ALA A 118 -13.54 -2.46 -10.29
C ALA A 118 -12.81 -3.81 -10.29
N ASP A 119 -11.47 -3.77 -10.32
CA ASP A 119 -10.62 -4.95 -10.27
C ASP A 119 -10.83 -5.78 -9.01
N ALA A 120 -10.87 -7.10 -9.16
CA ALA A 120 -11.05 -8.05 -8.08
C ALA A 120 -9.82 -8.95 -7.95
N ASN A 121 -9.13 -8.83 -6.82
CA ASN A 121 -7.95 -9.64 -6.49
C ASN A 121 -8.29 -10.61 -5.37
N PHE A 122 -8.35 -11.91 -5.68
CA PHE A 122 -8.59 -12.97 -4.71
C PHE A 122 -7.28 -13.61 -4.25
N SER A 123 -7.19 -13.91 -2.96
CA SER A 123 -6.11 -14.73 -2.41
C SER A 123 -6.71 -15.87 -1.58
N MET A 124 -6.24 -17.10 -1.81
CA MET A 124 -6.61 -18.29 -1.09
C MET A 124 -5.39 -18.90 -0.42
N ILE A 125 -5.44 -19.00 0.91
CA ILE A 125 -4.34 -19.51 1.73
C ILE A 125 -4.75 -20.84 2.35
N PHE A 126 -3.91 -21.86 2.16
CA PHE A 126 -4.06 -23.18 2.75
C PHE A 126 -2.95 -23.42 3.76
N LYS A 127 -3.29 -23.97 4.93
CA LYS A 127 -2.37 -24.24 6.02
C LYS A 127 -2.40 -25.72 6.42
N CYS A 128 -1.22 -26.29 6.69
CA CYS A 128 -1.13 -27.66 7.19
C CYS A 128 -1.75 -27.79 8.59
N ASN A 129 -2.41 -28.92 8.84
CA ASN A 129 -3.20 -29.14 10.06
C ASN A 129 -2.37 -29.65 11.24
N ASP A 130 -1.05 -29.39 11.27
CA ASP A 130 -0.19 -29.79 12.38
C ASP A 130 -0.40 -28.92 13.61
N SER A 131 -0.79 -29.57 14.68
CA SER A 131 -1.03 -29.03 16.00
C SER A 131 0.25 -28.52 16.66
N LYS A 132 0.74 -27.35 16.27
CA LYS A 132 1.53 -26.43 17.12
C LYS A 132 1.51 -25.04 16.49
N SER A 133 0.91 -24.14 17.25
CA SER A 133 0.80 -22.71 16.94
C SER A 133 2.16 -22.06 16.66
N ASP A 134 2.30 -21.44 15.52
CA ASP A 134 3.23 -20.34 15.39
C ASP A 134 2.57 -19.17 14.65
N SER A 135 2.35 -18.09 15.38
CA SER A 135 1.64 -16.88 14.94
C SER A 135 2.49 -15.97 14.05
N SER A 136 3.67 -16.47 13.62
CA SER A 136 4.65 -15.66 12.87
C SER A 136 4.44 -15.64 11.35
N THR A 137 3.53 -16.46 10.83
CA THR A 137 3.32 -16.58 9.38
C THR A 137 2.33 -15.56 8.82
N ARG A 138 1.52 -14.92 9.68
CA ARG A 138 0.54 -13.91 9.26
C ARG A 138 1.16 -12.61 8.78
N ASP A 139 2.30 -12.21 9.36
CA ASP A 139 2.94 -10.92 9.04
C ASP A 139 3.85 -10.96 7.79
N LYS A 140 4.15 -12.17 7.27
CA LYS A 140 5.02 -12.31 6.08
C LYS A 140 4.28 -12.37 4.75
N ILE A 141 2.97 -12.57 4.76
CA ILE A 141 2.18 -12.80 3.55
C ILE A 141 1.47 -11.53 3.05
N VAL A 142 1.32 -10.51 3.91
CA VAL A 142 0.63 -9.26 3.57
C VAL A 142 1.46 -8.35 2.64
N ASN A 143 2.76 -8.62 2.47
CA ASN A 143 3.66 -7.77 1.68
C ASN A 143 4.09 -8.35 0.32
N SER A 144 3.42 -9.39 -0.21
CA SER A 144 3.84 -10.00 -1.48
C SER A 144 3.07 -9.52 -2.73
N ASN A 145 2.44 -8.35 -2.69
CA ASN A 145 1.88 -7.73 -3.90
C ASN A 145 2.85 -6.77 -4.62
N ASP A 146 4.11 -6.69 -4.18
CA ASP A 146 5.14 -6.04 -4.97
C ASP A 146 5.78 -7.07 -5.91
N LYS A 147 5.42 -6.99 -7.18
CA LYS A 147 6.20 -7.56 -8.27
C LYS A 147 7.55 -6.84 -8.30
N SER A 148 8.50 -7.41 -7.72
CA SER A 148 9.95 -7.37 -7.97
C SER A 148 10.72 -7.33 -6.65
N ASN A 149 11.63 -8.31 -6.53
CA ASN A 149 12.61 -8.43 -5.44
C ASN A 149 12.06 -8.88 -4.09
N ALA A 150 11.65 -10.13 -4.02
CA ALA A 150 11.79 -10.88 -2.78
C ALA A 150 13.30 -11.13 -2.53
N SER A 151 14.00 -10.11 -2.07
CA SER A 151 15.28 -10.32 -1.40
C SER A 151 14.96 -11.00 -0.07
N VAL A 152 15.24 -12.27 0.01
CA VAL A 152 15.29 -12.97 1.29
C VAL A 152 16.46 -12.37 2.06
N ASN A 153 16.18 -11.48 3.00
CA ASN A 153 17.15 -11.06 3.99
C ASN A 153 17.45 -12.26 4.90
N LEU A 154 18.48 -12.97 4.57
CA LEU A 154 19.14 -13.90 5.48
C LEU A 154 19.96 -13.06 6.47
N ASN A 155 19.39 -12.80 7.64
CA ASN A 155 20.20 -12.37 8.77
C ASN A 155 21.22 -13.46 9.06
N SER A 156 22.47 -13.15 8.75
CA SER A 156 23.63 -13.91 9.19
C SER A 156 23.72 -13.85 10.71
N SER A 157 23.41 -14.94 11.39
CA SER A 157 24.08 -15.24 12.64
C SER A 157 25.45 -15.81 12.28
N ASN A 158 26.48 -15.13 12.75
CA ASN A 158 27.85 -15.59 12.66
C ASN A 158 27.96 -16.95 13.34
N ASP A 159 28.22 -17.98 12.57
CA ASP A 159 29.00 -19.12 12.95
C ASP A 159 29.82 -19.48 11.70
N GLU A 160 31.07 -19.09 11.77
CA GLU A 160 32.13 -19.50 10.85
C GLU A 160 32.40 -20.99 11.09
N ASP A 161 31.78 -21.85 10.29
CA ASP A 161 32.34 -23.15 10.03
C ASP A 161 32.57 -23.26 8.53
N GLU A 162 33.88 -23.26 8.18
CA GLU A 162 34.37 -23.54 6.85
C GLU A 162 33.89 -24.92 6.40
N LEU A 163 32.91 -24.98 5.53
CA LEU A 163 32.62 -26.18 4.76
C LEU A 163 33.49 -26.21 3.51
N SER A 164 34.74 -26.57 3.71
CA SER A 164 35.65 -26.93 2.63
C SER A 164 35.68 -28.44 2.54
N ASP A 165 34.75 -29.11 1.88
CA ASP A 165 34.95 -30.46 1.40
C ASP A 165 33.78 -30.88 0.49
N GLU A 166 34.07 -31.57 -0.59
CA GLU A 166 33.08 -32.24 -1.47
C GLU A 166 32.21 -33.22 -0.67
N ASN A 167 32.67 -33.74 0.45
CA ASN A 167 31.90 -34.62 1.34
C ASN A 167 30.71 -33.92 2.02
N SER A 168 30.78 -32.60 2.31
CA SER A 168 29.69 -31.85 2.91
C SER A 168 28.53 -31.63 1.96
N ILE A 169 28.79 -31.63 0.66
CA ILE A 169 27.76 -31.53 -0.39
C ILE A 169 27.00 -32.85 -0.50
N ASP A 170 27.65 -33.98 -0.34
CA ASP A 170 27.00 -35.30 -0.42
C ASP A 170 26.15 -35.58 0.82
N GLU A 171 26.57 -35.13 2.01
CA GLU A 171 25.76 -35.19 3.22
C GLU A 171 24.50 -34.28 3.11
N ALA A 172 24.66 -33.05 2.57
CA ALA A 172 23.52 -32.15 2.34
C ALA A 172 22.52 -32.70 1.32
N LYS A 173 22.98 -33.46 0.30
CA LYS A 173 22.11 -34.11 -0.68
C LYS A 173 21.20 -35.17 -0.05
N ASP A 174 21.69 -35.89 0.96
CA ASP A 174 20.90 -36.93 1.63
C ASP A 174 19.85 -36.38 2.58
N GLU A 175 19.89 -35.09 2.97
CA GLU A 175 18.85 -34.40 3.75
C GLU A 175 17.74 -33.75 2.92
N LEU A 176 17.93 -33.69 1.60
CA LEU A 176 16.93 -33.08 0.72
C LEU A 176 15.69 -33.99 0.58
N SER A 177 14.47 -33.44 0.78
CA SER A 177 13.21 -34.17 0.68
C SER A 177 12.74 -34.38 -0.77
N GLU A 178 11.87 -35.38 -1.02
CA GLU A 178 11.35 -35.67 -2.38
C GLU A 178 10.23 -34.69 -2.84
N ASP A 179 9.77 -33.76 -2.01
CA ASP A 179 8.54 -33.02 -2.21
C ASP A 179 8.66 -31.70 -2.99
N GLY A 180 9.72 -31.53 -3.73
CA GLY A 180 9.74 -30.61 -4.83
C GLY A 180 9.55 -29.13 -4.54
N ILE A 181 10.46 -28.49 -3.84
CA ILE A 181 10.57 -27.05 -3.94
C ILE A 181 11.36 -26.74 -5.22
N HIS A 182 10.73 -25.99 -6.10
CA HIS A 182 11.35 -25.50 -7.32
C HIS A 182 12.36 -24.41 -7.00
N ILE A 183 13.60 -24.52 -7.46
CA ILE A 183 14.58 -23.48 -7.28
C ILE A 183 14.43 -22.43 -8.38
N ASP A 184 14.23 -21.17 -8.00
CA ASP A 184 14.33 -20.07 -8.93
C ASP A 184 15.80 -19.69 -9.12
N PHE A 185 16.36 -20.04 -10.27
CA PHE A 185 17.73 -19.71 -10.65
C PHE A 185 17.96 -18.21 -10.86
N ASN A 186 16.93 -17.38 -10.89
CA ASN A 186 17.06 -15.93 -11.00
C ASN A 186 17.63 -15.29 -9.72
N VAL A 187 17.52 -15.98 -8.56
CA VAL A 187 18.12 -15.57 -7.29
C VAL A 187 19.46 -16.26 -7.01
N TRP A 188 20.07 -16.82 -8.03
CA TRP A 188 21.26 -17.60 -7.93
C TRP A 188 22.52 -16.74 -7.77
N ASP A 189 23.32 -17.01 -6.73
CA ASP A 189 24.66 -16.42 -6.61
C ASP A 189 25.64 -17.15 -7.52
N LYS A 190 26.09 -16.46 -8.55
CA LYS A 190 27.05 -16.98 -9.52
C LYS A 190 28.40 -17.36 -8.88
N SER A 191 28.73 -16.83 -7.70
CA SER A 191 30.00 -17.13 -7.01
C SER A 191 30.00 -18.49 -6.38
N ASP A 192 28.84 -19.05 -6.00
CA ASP A 192 28.72 -20.39 -5.40
C ASP A 192 27.35 -21.04 -5.68
N THR A 193 27.11 -21.29 -6.94
CA THR A 193 25.83 -21.83 -7.42
C THR A 193 25.51 -23.20 -6.89
N THR A 194 26.50 -24.06 -6.69
CA THR A 194 26.28 -25.42 -6.20
C THR A 194 25.76 -25.39 -4.75
N LYS A 195 26.36 -24.56 -3.88
CA LYS A 195 25.90 -24.41 -2.49
C LYS A 195 24.51 -23.78 -2.41
N LEU A 196 24.22 -22.79 -3.24
CA LEU A 196 22.90 -22.15 -3.28
C LEU A 196 21.81 -23.14 -3.68
N ILE A 197 22.06 -23.92 -4.73
CA ILE A 197 21.14 -24.98 -5.19
C ILE A 197 20.86 -25.97 -4.06
N LEU A 198 21.88 -26.49 -3.41
CA LEU A 198 21.76 -27.49 -2.36
C LEU A 198 21.09 -26.96 -1.09
N LYS A 199 21.22 -25.66 -0.83
CA LYS A 199 20.60 -25.01 0.32
C LYS A 199 19.06 -25.00 0.23
N ASP A 200 18.51 -24.84 -0.97
CA ASP A 200 17.08 -24.67 -1.18
C ASP A 200 16.34 -25.97 -1.54
N TYR A 201 17.07 -27.03 -1.89
CA TYR A 201 16.50 -28.34 -2.18
C TYR A 201 16.68 -29.33 -1.04
N SER A 202 15.67 -30.18 -0.82
CA SER A 202 15.78 -31.35 0.05
C SER A 202 16.53 -32.50 -0.65
N LYS A 203 17.17 -33.40 0.12
CA LYS A 203 17.93 -34.57 -0.40
C LYS A 203 17.13 -35.43 -1.38
N ASN A 204 15.82 -35.58 -1.13
CA ASN A 204 14.99 -36.46 -1.94
C ASN A 204 14.73 -35.88 -3.33
N ILE A 205 14.57 -34.55 -3.41
CA ILE A 205 14.45 -33.84 -4.68
C ILE A 205 15.73 -33.97 -5.50
N TYR A 206 16.85 -33.79 -4.83
CA TYR A 206 18.14 -33.96 -5.47
C TYR A 206 18.30 -35.34 -6.14
N LYS A 207 17.97 -36.42 -5.42
CA LYS A 207 17.98 -37.79 -5.98
C LYS A 207 16.99 -37.98 -7.11
N LYS A 208 15.76 -37.54 -6.95
CA LYS A 208 14.69 -37.68 -7.93
C LYS A 208 15.05 -37.10 -9.30
N TYR A 209 15.74 -35.95 -9.30
CA TYR A 209 16.09 -35.26 -10.55
C TYR A 209 17.49 -35.60 -11.08
N SER A 210 18.29 -36.43 -10.40
CA SER A 210 19.66 -36.70 -10.86
C SER A 210 19.70 -37.43 -12.21
N GLU A 211 18.84 -38.40 -12.43
CA GLU A 211 18.76 -39.10 -13.73
C GLU A 211 18.20 -38.19 -14.82
N GLN A 212 17.22 -37.40 -14.51
CA GLN A 212 16.68 -36.40 -15.46
C GLN A 212 17.73 -35.36 -15.84
N ARG A 213 18.56 -34.88 -14.89
CA ARG A 213 19.65 -33.97 -15.19
C ARG A 213 20.70 -34.62 -16.10
N LYS A 214 21.04 -35.89 -15.88
CA LYS A 214 21.95 -36.63 -16.72
C LYS A 214 21.50 -36.71 -18.17
N ASP A 215 20.21 -37.06 -18.36
CA ASP A 215 19.64 -37.15 -19.72
C ASP A 215 19.62 -35.78 -20.37
N LYS A 216 19.21 -34.75 -19.64
CA LYS A 216 19.18 -33.37 -20.16
C LYS A 216 20.58 -32.80 -20.41
N ALA A 217 21.54 -33.11 -19.55
CA ALA A 217 22.93 -32.70 -19.75
C ALA A 217 23.52 -33.36 -21.04
N LYS A 218 23.11 -34.59 -21.32
CA LYS A 218 23.49 -35.30 -22.53
C LYS A 218 22.81 -34.71 -23.79
N GLU A 219 21.51 -34.45 -23.71
CA GLU A 219 20.74 -33.85 -24.82
C GLU A 219 21.24 -32.45 -25.18
N SER A 220 21.62 -31.65 -24.18
CA SER A 220 22.12 -30.28 -24.36
C SER A 220 23.62 -30.21 -24.72
N GLY A 221 24.32 -31.34 -24.80
CA GLY A 221 25.78 -31.38 -25.03
C GLY A 221 26.61 -30.89 -23.83
N LEU A 222 26.03 -30.69 -22.68
CA LEU A 222 26.67 -30.09 -21.50
C LEU A 222 27.27 -31.12 -20.53
N LEU A 223 27.12 -32.43 -20.79
CA LEU A 223 27.48 -33.49 -19.84
C LEU A 223 28.95 -33.40 -19.35
N LYS A 224 29.89 -33.06 -20.22
CA LYS A 224 31.32 -32.92 -19.86
C LYS A 224 31.63 -31.74 -18.94
N TYR A 225 30.75 -30.77 -18.88
CA TYR A 225 30.87 -29.60 -18.02
C TYR A 225 30.15 -29.76 -16.67
N CYS A 226 29.47 -30.89 -16.48
CA CYS A 226 28.80 -31.19 -15.25
C CYS A 226 29.70 -31.90 -14.23
N ASP A 227 29.37 -31.77 -12.95
CA ASP A 227 29.95 -32.57 -11.87
C ASP A 227 29.35 -33.99 -11.83
N SER A 228 29.74 -34.80 -10.84
CA SER A 228 29.26 -36.16 -10.65
C SER A 228 27.76 -36.26 -10.42
N ASN A 229 27.08 -35.15 -10.07
CA ASN A 229 25.65 -35.06 -9.80
C ASN A 229 24.89 -34.35 -10.92
N TYR A 230 25.56 -34.09 -12.04
CA TYR A 230 25.04 -33.45 -13.24
C TYR A 230 24.63 -31.99 -13.08
N PHE A 231 25.26 -31.24 -12.16
CA PHE A 231 25.23 -29.79 -12.11
C PHE A 231 26.41 -29.21 -12.87
N LEU A 232 26.22 -28.08 -13.55
CA LEU A 232 27.30 -27.38 -14.23
C LEU A 232 28.38 -26.95 -13.24
N LYS A 233 29.63 -27.22 -13.59
CA LYS A 233 30.81 -26.85 -12.76
C LYS A 233 30.97 -25.33 -12.71
N LYS A 234 31.49 -24.82 -11.60
CA LYS A 234 31.81 -23.39 -11.41
C LYS A 234 32.71 -22.81 -12.51
N SER A 235 33.67 -23.59 -13.00
CA SER A 235 34.55 -23.21 -14.12
C SER A 235 33.79 -22.90 -15.41
N PHE A 236 32.68 -23.55 -15.64
CA PHE A 236 31.81 -23.26 -16.79
C PHE A 236 31.15 -21.90 -16.63
N TYR A 237 30.57 -21.59 -15.46
CA TYR A 237 29.93 -20.33 -15.20
C TYR A 237 30.88 -19.14 -15.23
N SER A 238 32.09 -19.28 -14.70
CA SER A 238 33.07 -18.20 -14.75
C SER A 238 33.47 -17.82 -16.18
N LYS A 239 33.38 -18.76 -17.13
CA LYS A 239 33.65 -18.53 -18.55
C LYS A 239 32.46 -17.87 -19.26
N TYR A 240 31.25 -18.26 -18.91
CA TYR A 240 30.01 -17.80 -19.57
C TYR A 240 29.18 -16.93 -18.62
N ASP A 241 29.82 -15.95 -18.00
CA ASP A 241 29.15 -14.98 -17.12
C ASP A 241 28.05 -14.22 -17.87
N GLY A 242 26.88 -14.09 -17.24
CA GLY A 242 25.69 -13.49 -17.87
C GLY A 242 24.63 -14.49 -18.31
N TYR A 243 24.96 -15.78 -18.35
CA TYR A 243 23.99 -16.84 -18.66
C TYR A 243 23.64 -17.63 -17.41
N MET A 244 22.40 -18.07 -17.35
CA MET A 244 21.89 -18.95 -16.31
C MET A 244 21.50 -20.29 -16.87
N LEU A 245 21.60 -21.33 -16.07
CA LEU A 245 21.07 -22.64 -16.38
C LEU A 245 19.62 -22.76 -15.95
N ASN A 246 18.74 -23.15 -16.85
CA ASN A 246 17.43 -23.65 -16.45
C ASN A 246 17.59 -25.07 -15.90
N TYR A 247 17.38 -25.21 -14.62
CA TYR A 247 17.65 -26.45 -13.89
C TYR A 247 16.80 -27.64 -14.36
N ASP A 248 15.53 -27.41 -14.72
CA ASP A 248 14.62 -28.49 -15.09
C ASP A 248 14.99 -29.14 -16.41
N ASN A 249 15.47 -28.35 -17.38
CA ASN A 249 15.78 -28.84 -18.72
C ASN A 249 17.27 -28.69 -19.09
N LEU A 250 18.11 -28.18 -18.18
CA LEU A 250 19.54 -27.90 -18.42
C LEU A 250 19.79 -26.99 -19.62
N GLU A 251 18.86 -26.09 -19.93
CA GLU A 251 19.07 -25.09 -20.97
C GLU A 251 19.86 -23.90 -20.43
N ILE A 252 20.78 -23.40 -21.24
CA ILE A 252 21.44 -22.14 -20.94
C ILE A 252 20.50 -21.00 -21.34
N LEU A 253 20.10 -20.20 -20.37
CA LEU A 253 19.30 -18.99 -20.54
C LEU A 253 20.17 -17.77 -20.35
N ASP A 254 19.82 -16.65 -20.94
CA ASP A 254 20.44 -15.40 -20.57
C ASP A 254 20.00 -14.95 -19.16
N LYS A 255 20.74 -14.00 -18.60
CA LYS A 255 20.54 -13.48 -17.23
C LYS A 255 19.12 -12.96 -16.97
N TYR A 256 18.42 -12.54 -18.01
CA TYR A 256 17.10 -11.93 -17.92
C TYR A 256 15.99 -12.85 -18.43
N SER A 257 16.31 -14.10 -18.75
CA SER A 257 15.37 -15.09 -19.32
C SER A 257 14.74 -14.65 -20.65
N VAL A 258 15.40 -13.76 -21.38
CA VAL A 258 14.99 -13.30 -22.72
C VAL A 258 15.89 -13.95 -23.76
N PRO A 259 15.40 -14.93 -24.53
CA PRO A 259 16.22 -15.75 -25.44
C PRO A 259 17.01 -14.96 -26.51
N GLU A 260 16.59 -13.75 -26.79
CA GLU A 260 17.16 -12.89 -27.85
C GLU A 260 18.17 -11.88 -27.31
N LEU A 261 18.34 -11.74 -26.01
CA LEU A 261 19.31 -10.82 -25.43
C LEU A 261 20.69 -11.51 -25.33
N SER A 262 21.71 -10.70 -25.54
CA SER A 262 23.09 -11.12 -25.31
C SER A 262 23.51 -10.95 -23.86
N ASN A 263 24.55 -11.68 -23.44
CA ASN A 263 25.20 -11.45 -22.14
C ASN A 263 26.00 -10.13 -22.14
N ASP A 264 26.60 -9.81 -21.01
CA ASP A 264 27.40 -8.60 -20.83
C ASP A 264 28.63 -8.52 -21.77
N LYS A 265 28.99 -9.63 -22.46
CA LYS A 265 30.05 -9.71 -23.48
C LYS A 265 29.50 -9.57 -24.91
N GLY A 266 28.19 -9.39 -25.08
CA GLY A 266 27.54 -9.29 -26.36
C GLY A 266 27.30 -10.64 -27.07
N GLU A 267 27.55 -11.77 -26.41
CA GLU A 267 27.32 -13.11 -26.92
C GLU A 267 25.84 -13.51 -26.71
N THR A 268 25.19 -14.02 -27.76
CA THR A 268 23.86 -14.59 -27.65
C THR A 268 23.91 -16.01 -27.12
N LYS A 269 22.76 -16.55 -26.66
CA LYS A 269 22.63 -17.96 -26.28
C LYS A 269 23.16 -18.89 -27.39
N SER A 270 22.88 -18.56 -28.67
CA SER A 270 23.37 -19.32 -29.80
C SER A 270 24.89 -19.25 -29.93
N ASP A 271 25.49 -18.10 -29.69
CA ASP A 271 26.94 -17.92 -29.77
C ASP A 271 27.64 -18.76 -28.68
N VAL A 272 27.09 -18.78 -27.46
CA VAL A 272 27.60 -19.58 -26.34
C VAL A 272 27.52 -21.09 -26.66
N LEU A 273 26.36 -21.55 -27.18
CA LEU A 273 26.17 -22.94 -27.55
C LEU A 273 27.07 -23.35 -28.72
N ASN A 274 27.29 -22.48 -29.70
CA ASN A 274 28.20 -22.73 -30.83
C ASN A 274 29.67 -22.81 -30.35
N GLU A 275 30.05 -21.95 -29.39
CA GLU A 275 31.38 -21.99 -28.81
C GLU A 275 31.59 -23.27 -27.98
N ILE A 276 30.57 -23.70 -27.19
CA ILE A 276 30.60 -24.98 -26.48
C ILE A 276 30.80 -26.15 -27.47
N ASN A 277 30.05 -26.17 -28.57
CA ASN A 277 30.12 -27.20 -29.56
C ASN A 277 31.49 -27.18 -30.29
N ARG A 278 32.05 -26.00 -30.56
CA ARG A 278 33.38 -25.84 -31.19
C ARG A 278 34.52 -26.37 -30.32
N LEU A 279 34.39 -26.22 -28.99
CA LEU A 279 35.37 -26.76 -28.04
C LEU A 279 35.32 -28.30 -27.95
N ASP A 280 34.23 -28.93 -28.43
CA ASP A 280 34.07 -30.37 -28.45
C ASP A 280 34.81 -31.05 -29.58
N ASP A 281 35.05 -30.35 -30.70
CA ASP A 281 35.74 -30.87 -31.90
C ASP A 281 37.28 -30.83 -31.77
N THR A 282 37.82 -30.26 -30.71
CA THR A 282 39.27 -30.23 -30.44
C THR A 282 39.64 -31.26 -29.39
N ASN A 283 40.26 -32.35 -29.80
CA ASN A 283 40.81 -33.38 -28.94
C ASN A 283 41.69 -32.77 -27.80
N GLU A 284 41.53 -33.33 -26.59
CA GLU A 284 42.40 -33.11 -25.46
C GLU A 284 43.85 -33.45 -25.86
N GLU A 285 44.68 -32.41 -25.94
CA GLU A 285 46.13 -32.37 -25.67
C GLU A 285 46.70 -31.05 -26.19
N ASP A 286 46.84 -30.11 -25.30
CA ASP A 286 47.80 -29.03 -25.18
C ASP A 286 47.24 -27.78 -24.59
N ASP A 287 47.47 -27.63 -23.32
CA ASP A 287 47.29 -26.36 -22.58
C ASP A 287 48.25 -25.24 -23.02
N ASN A 288 48.91 -25.39 -24.17
CA ASN A 288 49.88 -24.46 -24.71
C ASN A 288 49.79 -24.23 -26.23
N VAL A 289 48.62 -24.25 -26.84
CA VAL A 289 48.48 -23.71 -28.18
C VAL A 289 48.10 -22.24 -28.11
N SER A 290 49.15 -21.43 -28.12
CA SER A 290 49.06 -20.00 -28.33
C SER A 290 48.19 -19.70 -29.55
N LEU A 291 47.35 -18.71 -29.47
CA LEU A 291 46.51 -18.05 -30.51
C LEU A 291 47.35 -17.49 -31.70
N PHE A 292 48.46 -18.17 -32.12
CA PHE A 292 49.41 -17.67 -33.10
C PHE A 292 49.34 -18.30 -34.46
N SER A 293 48.46 -19.23 -34.75
CA SER A 293 48.42 -19.87 -36.10
C SER A 293 47.44 -19.30 -37.11
N LEU A 294 46.68 -18.27 -36.77
CA LEU A 294 45.67 -17.68 -37.71
C LEU A 294 46.08 -16.33 -38.32
N SER A 295 47.26 -15.81 -38.08
CA SER A 295 47.70 -14.50 -38.59
C SER A 295 48.63 -14.53 -39.83
N ARG A 296 48.68 -15.61 -40.61
CA ARG A 296 49.46 -15.62 -41.87
C ARG A 296 48.67 -15.12 -43.11
N ALA A 297 47.42 -14.74 -42.97
CA ALA A 297 46.64 -14.16 -44.07
C ALA A 297 46.55 -12.63 -43.89
N GLY A 298 47.59 -11.87 -44.21
CA GLY A 298 47.57 -10.41 -44.10
C GLY A 298 48.92 -9.77 -43.85
N GLY A 299 50.02 -10.49 -44.02
CA GLY A 299 51.38 -9.93 -43.94
C GLY A 299 51.58 -8.77 -44.92
N VAL A 300 52.46 -7.84 -44.56
CA VAL A 300 52.83 -6.72 -45.44
C VAL A 300 54.18 -7.02 -46.09
N THR A 301 54.40 -6.48 -47.28
CA THR A 301 55.70 -6.53 -47.96
C THR A 301 56.40 -5.19 -47.84
N VAL A 302 57.74 -5.21 -47.89
CA VAL A 302 58.56 -4.00 -48.01
C VAL A 302 58.63 -3.62 -49.50
N ASP A 303 57.86 -2.64 -49.88
CA ASP A 303 57.73 -2.21 -51.30
C ASP A 303 58.85 -1.25 -51.70
N SER A 304 59.35 -0.46 -50.75
CA SER A 304 60.45 0.46 -50.99
C SER A 304 61.41 0.46 -49.80
N PHE A 305 62.63 0.78 -50.11
CA PHE A 305 63.72 0.93 -49.16
C PHE A 305 64.49 2.20 -49.57
N THR A 306 64.60 3.13 -48.61
CA THR A 306 65.33 4.38 -48.89
C THR A 306 66.30 4.61 -47.74
N GLU A 307 67.56 4.64 -48.13
CA GLU A 307 68.67 4.88 -47.20
C GLU A 307 68.99 6.35 -47.11
N TYR A 308 69.21 6.81 -45.90
CA TYR A 308 69.59 8.18 -45.60
C TYR A 308 70.95 8.17 -44.89
N THR A 309 71.82 9.04 -45.34
CA THR A 309 73.17 9.24 -44.77
C THR A 309 73.21 10.57 -44.07
N TRP A 310 73.63 10.57 -42.81
CA TRP A 310 73.87 11.81 -42.08
C TRP A 310 75.39 11.93 -41.75
N VAL A 311 76.03 12.94 -42.36
CA VAL A 311 77.42 13.28 -42.07
C VAL A 311 77.45 14.24 -40.89
N TYR A 312 78.04 13.81 -39.74
CA TYR A 312 77.99 14.51 -38.49
C TYR A 312 79.34 15.21 -38.06
N ASP A 313 80.43 15.06 -38.83
CA ASP A 313 81.72 15.71 -38.59
C ASP A 313 82.40 16.19 -39.87
N SER A 314 83.43 17.01 -39.73
CA SER A 314 84.22 17.55 -40.84
C SER A 314 85.14 16.52 -41.50
N TYR A 315 85.23 15.33 -40.98
CA TYR A 315 86.05 14.22 -41.55
C TYR A 315 85.30 13.26 -42.38
N GLY A 316 83.96 13.49 -42.57
CA GLY A 316 83.11 12.66 -43.35
C GLY A 316 82.54 11.43 -42.60
N SER A 317 82.64 11.41 -41.31
CA SER A 317 81.97 10.37 -40.50
C SER A 317 80.52 10.47 -40.69
N HIS A 318 79.90 9.36 -40.95
CA HIS A 318 78.48 9.30 -41.28
C HIS A 318 77.74 8.19 -40.55
N TYR A 319 76.47 8.39 -40.42
CA TYR A 319 75.51 7.49 -39.86
C TYR A 319 74.43 7.19 -40.93
N ASN A 320 74.15 5.93 -41.20
CA ASN A 320 73.17 5.51 -42.24
C ASN A 320 72.00 4.80 -41.58
N GLU A 321 70.84 5.22 -41.94
CA GLU A 321 69.58 4.58 -41.54
C GLU A 321 68.66 4.49 -42.74
N ALA A 322 67.66 3.59 -42.65
CA ALA A 322 66.67 3.44 -43.73
C ALA A 322 65.24 3.60 -43.20
N ILE A 323 64.42 4.09 -44.10
CA ILE A 323 62.96 4.01 -43.96
C ILE A 323 62.42 2.95 -44.90
N TYR A 324 61.36 2.30 -44.51
CA TYR A 324 60.72 1.20 -45.24
C TYR A 324 59.34 1.61 -45.66
N GLY A 325 59.02 1.66 -46.96
CA GLY A 325 57.63 1.78 -47.44
C GLY A 325 57.03 0.41 -47.48
N LEU A 326 55.90 0.25 -46.80
CA LEU A 326 55.19 -1.03 -46.68
C LEU A 326 54.05 -1.07 -47.67
N SER A 327 53.64 -2.29 -48.10
CA SER A 327 52.55 -2.51 -49.07
C SER A 327 51.16 -1.98 -48.63
N ASN A 328 51.00 -1.66 -47.37
CA ASN A 328 49.85 -0.96 -46.82
C ASN A 328 49.92 0.58 -46.91
N GLY A 329 50.95 1.11 -47.60
CA GLY A 329 51.14 2.54 -47.88
C GLY A 329 51.74 3.36 -46.75
N VAL A 330 52.23 2.75 -45.68
CA VAL A 330 52.85 3.45 -44.51
C VAL A 330 54.40 3.43 -44.63
N THR A 331 55.02 4.47 -44.05
CA THR A 331 56.48 4.52 -43.81
C THR A 331 56.78 3.98 -42.45
N ALA A 332 57.66 2.97 -42.39
CA ALA A 332 58.09 2.30 -41.16
C ALA A 332 59.58 2.52 -40.89
N PHE A 333 59.92 2.40 -39.60
CA PHE A 333 61.28 2.56 -39.08
C PHE A 333 61.79 1.28 -38.47
N CYS A 334 63.12 1.25 -38.25
CA CYS A 334 63.76 0.18 -37.53
C CYS A 334 63.24 0.07 -36.09
N GLY A 335 62.79 -1.11 -35.68
CA GLY A 335 62.37 -1.38 -34.27
C GLY A 335 63.54 -1.98 -33.44
N GLU A 336 64.55 -2.56 -34.04
CA GLU A 336 65.60 -3.34 -33.37
C GLU A 336 66.98 -3.07 -34.02
N GLY A 337 67.53 -1.92 -33.75
CA GLY A 337 68.78 -1.43 -34.42
C GLY A 337 69.99 -2.31 -34.37
N MET A 338 70.02 -3.35 -33.53
CA MET A 338 71.12 -4.31 -33.42
C MET A 338 70.93 -5.59 -34.27
N GLN A 339 69.76 -5.74 -34.87
CA GLN A 339 69.42 -6.89 -35.67
C GLN A 339 69.82 -6.67 -37.17
N ALA A 340 69.74 -7.72 -37.98
CA ALA A 340 70.00 -7.59 -39.38
C ALA A 340 68.90 -6.69 -40.07
N GLY A 341 69.34 -5.82 -40.96
CA GLY A 341 68.39 -4.88 -41.64
C GLY A 341 67.37 -5.57 -42.53
N VAL A 342 66.28 -4.86 -42.82
CA VAL A 342 65.21 -5.25 -43.69
C VAL A 342 65.59 -4.93 -45.14
N HIS A 343 65.08 -5.67 -46.13
CA HIS A 343 65.36 -5.42 -47.54
C HIS A 343 64.08 -5.33 -48.37
N LYS A 344 64.14 -4.69 -49.52
CA LYS A 344 63.03 -4.56 -50.44
C LYS A 344 62.53 -5.94 -50.93
N GLY A 345 61.20 -6.12 -51.00
CA GLY A 345 60.58 -7.38 -51.38
C GLY A 345 60.40 -8.38 -50.22
N GLN A 346 60.89 -8.07 -49.03
CA GLN A 346 60.79 -8.91 -47.86
C GLN A 346 59.31 -8.95 -47.36
N SER A 347 58.81 -10.14 -47.01
CA SER A 347 57.54 -10.35 -46.36
C SER A 347 57.66 -10.24 -44.85
N LEU A 348 56.83 -9.43 -44.28
CA LEU A 348 56.76 -9.24 -42.82
C LEU A 348 55.42 -9.80 -42.29
N GLY A 349 55.33 -10.05 -41.02
CA GLY A 349 54.09 -10.41 -40.35
C GLY A 349 52.99 -9.33 -40.48
N ALA A 350 51.78 -9.67 -40.22
CA ALA A 350 50.67 -8.71 -40.19
C ALA A 350 50.93 -7.60 -39.10
N PRO A 351 50.50 -6.36 -39.36
CA PRO A 351 50.65 -5.28 -38.41
C PRO A 351 49.97 -5.61 -37.09
N GLU A 352 50.77 -5.66 -36.00
CA GLU A 352 50.32 -5.84 -34.63
C GLU A 352 50.32 -4.50 -33.90
N LYS A 353 49.22 -4.11 -33.24
CA LYS A 353 49.14 -2.88 -32.44
C LYS A 353 50.02 -3.02 -31.18
N VAL A 354 50.82 -2.02 -30.90
CA VAL A 354 51.73 -1.99 -29.76
C VAL A 354 51.30 -0.92 -28.75
N ASN A 355 51.12 -1.30 -27.51
CA ASN A 355 50.82 -0.32 -26.44
C ASN A 355 52.13 0.20 -25.84
N ASN A 356 52.78 1.15 -26.55
CA ASN A 356 54.04 1.76 -26.11
C ASN A 356 53.97 3.28 -26.34
N ALA A 357 53.68 4.04 -25.27
CA ALA A 357 53.55 5.50 -25.31
C ALA A 357 54.87 6.22 -25.69
N ASN A 358 56.03 5.68 -25.32
CA ASN A 358 57.33 6.26 -25.68
C ASN A 358 57.54 6.17 -27.18
N LEU A 359 57.29 5.01 -27.77
CA LEU A 359 57.38 4.78 -29.22
C LEU A 359 56.37 5.64 -29.98
N ALA A 360 55.16 5.74 -29.47
CA ALA A 360 54.09 6.58 -30.07
C ALA A 360 54.55 8.06 -30.16
N LYS A 361 55.16 8.59 -29.11
CA LYS A 361 55.71 9.97 -29.13
C LYS A 361 56.83 10.10 -30.13
N VAL A 362 57.77 9.15 -30.19
CA VAL A 362 58.86 9.17 -31.15
C VAL A 362 58.34 9.22 -32.61
N LEU A 363 57.43 8.32 -32.95
CA LEU A 363 56.87 8.21 -34.28
C LEU A 363 55.92 9.35 -34.67
N TYR A 364 55.31 10.00 -33.67
CA TYR A 364 54.49 11.18 -33.89
C TYR A 364 55.32 12.44 -34.12
N TYR A 365 56.33 12.68 -33.31
CA TYR A 365 57.15 13.87 -33.32
C TYR A 365 58.44 13.71 -34.20
N GLY A 366 58.76 12.48 -34.62
CA GLY A 366 59.83 12.15 -35.53
C GLY A 366 59.58 12.44 -37.00
N TYR A 367 60.54 12.12 -37.86
CA TYR A 367 60.43 12.33 -39.33
C TYR A 367 59.17 11.73 -39.91
N GLY A 368 58.44 12.56 -40.70
CA GLY A 368 57.22 12.13 -41.36
C GLY A 368 56.02 11.89 -40.43
N GLY A 369 56.20 12.03 -39.13
CA GLY A 369 55.12 12.03 -38.16
C GLY A 369 54.30 13.36 -38.23
N HIS A 370 53.07 13.32 -37.81
CA HIS A 370 52.18 14.50 -37.87
C HIS A 370 52.68 15.74 -37.10
N GLY A 371 53.40 15.49 -36.06
CA GLY A 371 54.03 16.52 -35.24
C GLY A 371 55.52 16.70 -35.47
N ASP A 372 56.02 16.31 -36.64
CA ASP A 372 57.44 16.27 -36.97
C ASP A 372 58.14 17.58 -36.61
N ILE A 373 59.03 17.53 -35.58
CA ILE A 373 59.85 18.64 -35.09
C ILE A 373 61.31 18.53 -35.50
N LEU A 374 61.67 17.42 -36.14
CA LEU A 374 63.08 17.09 -36.44
C LEU A 374 63.46 17.60 -37.79
N THR A 375 62.61 17.42 -38.81
CA THR A 375 62.94 17.74 -40.21
C THR A 375 63.29 19.21 -40.38
N SER A 376 62.52 20.14 -39.80
CA SER A 376 62.76 21.56 -39.90
C SER A 376 64.02 22.02 -39.16
N LYS A 377 64.43 21.26 -38.11
CA LYS A 377 65.57 21.62 -37.26
C LYS A 377 66.90 21.02 -37.71
N TYR A 378 66.83 19.77 -38.19
CA TYR A 378 68.06 19.04 -38.51
C TYR A 378 68.21 18.65 -39.99
N GLY A 379 67.23 18.87 -40.79
CA GLY A 379 67.17 18.38 -42.16
C GLY A 379 66.69 16.89 -42.27
N VAL A 380 66.34 16.44 -43.46
CA VAL A 380 65.73 15.14 -43.69
C VAL A 380 66.60 13.98 -43.23
N SER A 381 67.85 13.94 -43.66
CA SER A 381 68.74 12.83 -43.36
C SER A 381 69.01 12.65 -41.86
N ALA A 382 69.25 13.73 -41.17
CA ALA A 382 69.41 13.71 -39.72
C ALA A 382 68.12 13.33 -39.01
N ALA A 383 66.99 13.90 -39.45
CA ALA A 383 65.68 13.60 -38.86
C ALA A 383 65.27 12.12 -38.99
N VAL A 384 65.57 11.49 -40.17
CA VAL A 384 65.34 10.06 -40.37
C VAL A 384 66.23 9.21 -39.43
N CYS A 385 67.53 9.50 -39.42
CA CYS A 385 68.47 8.79 -38.55
C CYS A 385 68.13 8.88 -37.06
N MET A 386 67.82 10.08 -36.59
CA MET A 386 67.38 10.31 -35.22
C MET A 386 66.05 9.58 -34.91
N THR A 387 65.10 9.59 -35.83
CA THR A 387 63.80 8.91 -35.60
C THR A 387 63.97 7.43 -35.53
N SER A 388 64.77 6.82 -36.41
CA SER A 388 65.03 5.38 -36.41
C SER A 388 65.75 4.91 -35.12
N ASP A 389 66.75 5.67 -34.69
CA ASP A 389 67.49 5.37 -33.46
C ASP A 389 66.57 5.48 -32.22
N MET A 390 65.83 6.59 -32.13
CA MET A 390 64.87 6.77 -31.02
C MET A 390 63.72 5.76 -31.01
N ALA A 391 63.25 5.36 -32.20
CA ALA A 391 62.22 4.29 -32.33
C ALA A 391 62.74 2.96 -31.83
N SER A 392 63.96 2.59 -32.21
CA SER A 392 64.62 1.40 -31.75
C SER A 392 64.81 1.41 -30.23
N LYS A 393 65.26 2.52 -29.69
CA LYS A 393 65.38 2.73 -28.21
C LYS A 393 64.02 2.55 -27.52
N ALA A 394 62.98 3.16 -28.03
CA ALA A 394 61.63 3.12 -27.43
C ALA A 394 60.98 1.72 -27.56
N TYR A 395 61.25 0.97 -28.63
CA TYR A 395 60.65 -0.33 -28.89
C TYR A 395 61.38 -1.49 -28.22
N SER A 396 62.69 -1.58 -28.45
CA SER A 396 63.50 -2.71 -27.96
C SER A 396 64.41 -2.39 -26.76
N GLY A 397 64.50 -1.14 -26.38
CA GLY A 397 65.42 -0.68 -25.31
C GLY A 397 66.87 -0.56 -25.70
N ALA A 398 67.24 -0.97 -26.95
CA ALA A 398 68.60 -0.90 -27.46
C ALA A 398 68.70 0.21 -28.51
N THR A 399 69.76 1.03 -28.39
CA THR A 399 70.10 2.01 -29.42
C THR A 399 71.43 1.58 -30.09
N ALA A 400 71.55 1.99 -31.32
CA ALA A 400 72.85 1.80 -32.03
C ALA A 400 74.01 2.43 -31.27
N GLY A 401 73.77 3.55 -30.59
CA GLY A 401 74.72 4.22 -29.69
C GLY A 401 75.14 3.41 -28.46
N GLU A 402 74.32 2.55 -27.93
CA GLU A 402 74.67 1.71 -26.79
C GLU A 402 75.64 0.63 -27.12
N ALA A 403 75.65 0.14 -28.36
CA ALA A 403 76.60 -0.87 -28.81
C ALA A 403 78.00 -0.32 -29.06
N GLY A 404 78.22 0.98 -29.04
CA GLY A 404 79.45 1.61 -29.31
C GLY A 404 79.66 3.02 -28.84
N GLY A 405 78.75 3.61 -28.16
CA GLY A 405 78.84 4.96 -27.55
C GLY A 405 79.05 6.16 -28.48
N THR A 406 79.28 5.97 -29.75
CA THR A 406 79.72 7.01 -30.69
C THR A 406 78.90 7.07 -31.98
N TRP A 407 77.97 6.20 -32.16
CA TRP A 407 77.27 6.01 -33.46
C TRP A 407 75.89 6.69 -33.57
N SER A 408 75.32 7.19 -32.45
CA SER A 408 74.12 7.97 -32.51
C SER A 408 74.38 9.38 -32.99
N PRO A 409 73.47 9.99 -33.82
CA PRO A 409 73.59 11.34 -34.18
C PRO A 409 73.68 12.28 -32.93
N SER A 410 74.58 13.27 -32.96
CA SER A 410 74.77 14.18 -31.82
C SER A 410 73.41 14.86 -31.43
N GLY A 411 73.07 14.75 -30.17
CA GLY A 411 71.82 15.26 -29.61
C GLY A 411 70.60 14.37 -29.66
N THR A 412 70.70 13.10 -30.20
CA THR A 412 69.56 12.17 -30.26
C THR A 412 69.00 11.85 -28.88
N GLU A 413 69.86 11.58 -27.90
CA GLU A 413 69.44 11.28 -26.53
C GLU A 413 68.74 12.50 -25.90
N GLY A 414 69.25 13.73 -26.07
CA GLY A 414 68.61 14.91 -25.60
C GLY A 414 67.24 15.17 -26.29
N MET A 415 67.14 14.84 -27.58
CA MET A 415 65.91 14.93 -28.33
C MET A 415 64.90 13.85 -27.94
N TYR A 416 65.36 12.60 -27.70
CA TYR A 416 64.52 11.55 -27.14
C TYR A 416 63.88 11.98 -25.84
N ASN A 417 64.66 12.48 -24.89
CA ASN A 417 64.20 12.94 -23.60
C ASN A 417 63.24 14.14 -23.76
N TYR A 418 63.51 15.08 -24.70
CA TYR A 418 62.62 16.18 -24.99
C TYR A 418 61.29 15.67 -25.56
N ILE A 419 61.26 14.77 -26.54
CA ILE A 419 60.05 14.15 -27.10
C ILE A 419 59.27 13.41 -26.03
N GLN A 420 59.93 12.69 -25.13
CA GLN A 420 59.24 12.03 -24.03
C GLN A 420 58.58 13.00 -23.04
N SER A 421 59.07 14.23 -22.95
CA SER A 421 58.45 15.28 -22.13
C SER A 421 57.21 15.92 -22.80
N LEU A 422 57.03 15.76 -24.10
CA LEU A 422 55.89 16.33 -24.84
C LEU A 422 54.62 15.49 -24.61
N PRO A 423 53.40 16.10 -24.67
CA PRO A 423 52.19 15.39 -24.56
C PRO A 423 52.01 14.46 -25.78
N LEU A 424 51.48 13.23 -25.54
CA LEU A 424 51.07 12.36 -26.62
C LEU A 424 49.67 12.74 -27.05
N PRO A 425 49.44 13.19 -28.30
CA PRO A 425 48.11 13.46 -28.81
C PRO A 425 47.27 12.20 -28.83
N SER A 426 45.96 12.34 -28.57
CA SER A 426 45.04 11.22 -28.68
C SER A 426 44.92 10.73 -30.13
N GLY A 427 44.69 9.46 -30.29
CA GLY A 427 44.54 8.83 -31.63
C GLY A 427 45.85 8.43 -32.30
N VAL A 428 46.98 8.48 -31.64
CA VAL A 428 48.24 7.95 -32.17
C VAL A 428 48.35 6.43 -31.86
N ASP A 429 48.16 5.63 -32.87
CA ASP A 429 48.27 4.19 -32.79
C ASP A 429 49.60 3.73 -33.35
N VAL A 430 50.31 2.85 -32.66
CA VAL A 430 51.61 2.31 -33.07
C VAL A 430 51.44 0.85 -33.41
N TYR A 431 52.08 0.47 -34.50
CA TYR A 431 52.10 -0.88 -35.03
C TYR A 431 53.52 -1.37 -35.18
N LYS A 432 53.72 -2.68 -35.03
CA LYS A 432 54.94 -3.43 -35.44
C LYS A 432 54.57 -4.45 -36.50
N CYS A 433 55.52 -4.71 -37.39
CA CYS A 433 55.47 -5.86 -38.29
C CYS A 433 56.65 -6.74 -37.97
N ARG A 434 56.42 -7.97 -37.54
CA ARG A 434 57.44 -8.94 -37.20
C ARG A 434 58.20 -9.42 -38.41
N ASN A 435 59.48 -9.65 -38.20
CA ASN A 435 60.34 -10.21 -39.18
C ASN A 435 60.98 -11.52 -38.69
N ASP A 436 60.58 -12.65 -39.21
CA ASP A 436 61.05 -13.97 -38.79
C ASP A 436 62.30 -14.44 -39.59
N GLU A 437 62.71 -13.68 -40.62
CA GLU A 437 63.89 -13.96 -41.39
C GLU A 437 65.19 -13.65 -40.61
N HIS A 438 66.26 -14.24 -41.06
CA HIS A 438 67.62 -14.05 -40.51
C HIS A 438 68.57 -13.47 -41.53
N GLY A 439 69.50 -12.73 -41.10
CA GLY A 439 70.58 -12.14 -41.93
C GLY A 439 71.80 -11.72 -41.12
N THR A 440 72.75 -11.16 -41.83
CA THR A 440 73.93 -10.64 -41.16
C THR A 440 73.73 -9.16 -40.83
N ASN A 441 73.89 -8.76 -39.55
CA ASN A 441 73.81 -7.38 -39.14
C ASN A 441 75.05 -6.58 -39.52
N TRP A 442 75.05 -5.30 -39.31
CA TRP A 442 76.12 -4.39 -39.58
C TRP A 442 77.46 -4.73 -38.89
N GLN A 443 77.41 -5.48 -37.80
CA GLN A 443 78.58 -5.98 -37.08
C GLN A 443 79.13 -7.31 -37.65
N GLY A 444 78.56 -7.84 -38.70
CA GLY A 444 78.87 -9.11 -39.28
C GLY A 444 78.31 -10.34 -38.57
N THR A 445 77.43 -10.15 -37.65
CA THR A 445 76.82 -11.21 -36.85
C THR A 445 75.53 -11.67 -37.53
N PHE A 446 75.32 -12.98 -37.64
CA PHE A 446 74.06 -13.53 -38.17
C PHE A 446 72.96 -13.48 -37.06
N THR A 447 71.93 -12.70 -37.26
CA THR A 447 70.83 -12.45 -36.33
C THR A 447 69.48 -12.58 -36.99
N LYS A 448 68.40 -12.61 -36.18
CA LYS A 448 67.06 -12.33 -36.68
C LYS A 448 67.10 -10.98 -37.42
N ARG A 449 66.28 -10.83 -38.48
CA ARG A 449 66.04 -9.51 -39.04
C ARG A 449 65.15 -8.70 -38.16
N GLN A 450 65.34 -7.37 -38.16
CA GLN A 450 64.61 -6.45 -37.32
C GLN A 450 63.13 -6.39 -37.63
N ASP A 451 62.27 -6.26 -36.58
CA ASP A 451 60.92 -5.82 -36.68
C ASP A 451 60.91 -4.36 -37.19
N VAL A 452 59.88 -3.98 -37.91
CA VAL A 452 59.66 -2.58 -38.30
C VAL A 452 58.46 -2.00 -37.59
N VAL A 453 58.54 -0.69 -37.23
CA VAL A 453 57.50 0.01 -36.48
C VAL A 453 57.02 1.26 -37.20
N TYR A 454 55.75 1.58 -37.05
CA TYR A 454 55.15 2.80 -37.62
C TYR A 454 54.00 3.29 -36.77
N SER A 455 53.55 4.52 -36.99
CA SER A 455 52.37 5.05 -36.36
C SER A 455 51.32 5.47 -37.38
N ILE A 456 50.08 5.41 -36.98
CA ILE A 456 48.94 6.02 -37.64
C ILE A 456 48.33 7.02 -36.67
N TRP A 457 48.10 8.21 -37.14
CA TRP A 457 47.40 9.22 -36.31
C TRP A 457 46.00 9.46 -36.88
N ASN A 458 45.02 9.11 -36.11
CA ASN A 458 43.62 9.38 -36.32
C ASN A 458 43.18 10.37 -35.26
N PRO A 459 43.13 11.68 -35.52
CA PRO A 459 42.78 12.66 -34.51
C PRO A 459 41.38 12.43 -34.03
N LEU A 460 41.23 12.33 -32.71
CA LEU A 460 39.92 12.11 -32.09
C LEU A 460 39.16 13.42 -31.90
N GLY A 461 37.90 13.38 -32.10
CA GLY A 461 36.95 14.37 -31.62
C GLY A 461 36.47 14.07 -30.21
N LYS A 462 35.84 15.00 -29.56
CA LYS A 462 35.25 14.85 -28.24
C LYS A 462 33.75 14.97 -28.33
N LEU A 463 33.02 14.15 -27.53
CA LEU A 463 31.58 14.21 -27.44
C LEU A 463 31.18 14.39 -25.98
N GLN A 464 30.29 15.32 -25.74
CA GLN A 464 29.63 15.57 -24.46
C GLN A 464 28.14 15.85 -24.71
N ILE A 465 27.26 15.41 -23.83
CA ILE A 465 25.82 15.69 -23.94
C ILE A 465 25.31 16.57 -22.81
N LYS A 466 24.22 17.28 -23.10
CA LYS A 466 23.46 18.06 -22.14
C LYS A 466 22.03 17.53 -22.05
N LYS A 467 21.65 17.03 -20.89
CA LYS A 467 20.32 16.54 -20.60
C LYS A 467 19.49 17.60 -19.88
N THR A 468 18.19 17.69 -20.16
CA THR A 468 17.27 18.65 -19.54
C THR A 468 15.98 17.94 -19.12
N SER A 469 15.25 18.53 -18.17
CA SER A 469 13.90 18.09 -17.82
C SER A 469 12.89 18.57 -18.87
N ALA A 470 11.95 17.68 -19.23
CA ALA A 470 10.82 18.03 -20.09
C ALA A 470 9.75 18.86 -19.36
N ASN A 471 9.73 18.82 -18.02
CA ASN A 471 8.75 19.55 -17.21
C ASN A 471 9.36 20.10 -15.92
N THR A 472 9.88 21.33 -16.01
CA THR A 472 10.53 22.00 -14.88
C THR A 472 9.55 22.37 -13.76
N SER A 473 8.26 22.54 -14.05
CA SER A 473 7.25 22.81 -13.02
C SER A 473 7.13 21.69 -11.99
N ILE A 474 7.41 20.46 -12.41
CA ILE A 474 7.46 19.26 -11.58
C ILE A 474 8.82 19.12 -10.89
N THR A 475 9.92 19.34 -11.64
CA THR A 475 11.25 18.93 -11.20
C THR A 475 12.05 20.00 -10.49
N ASP A 476 11.79 21.30 -10.75
CA ASP A 476 12.54 22.40 -10.13
C ASP A 476 12.42 22.41 -8.62
N ASN A 477 13.58 22.42 -7.94
CA ASN A 477 13.69 22.37 -6.49
C ASN A 477 12.98 21.15 -5.85
N ASN A 478 12.87 20.03 -6.58
CA ASN A 478 12.33 18.80 -6.08
C ASN A 478 13.44 17.74 -5.94
N SER A 479 13.82 17.43 -4.71
CA SER A 479 14.90 16.48 -4.39
C SER A 479 14.60 15.03 -4.82
N CYS A 480 13.40 14.74 -5.26
CA CYS A 480 13.02 13.43 -5.80
C CYS A 480 13.52 13.24 -7.24
N TYR A 481 13.90 14.31 -7.91
CA TYR A 481 14.40 14.31 -9.29
C TYR A 481 15.84 14.78 -9.33
N SER A 482 16.67 14.13 -10.14
CA SER A 482 18.03 14.53 -10.40
C SER A 482 18.39 14.10 -11.81
N LEU A 483 19.07 14.95 -12.57
CA LEU A 483 19.58 14.60 -13.90
C LEU A 483 20.88 13.76 -13.83
N LYS A 484 21.44 13.61 -12.64
CA LYS A 484 22.65 12.83 -12.41
C LYS A 484 22.43 11.34 -12.61
N GLY A 485 23.39 10.69 -13.26
CA GLY A 485 23.44 9.24 -13.39
C GLY A 485 22.61 8.70 -14.55
N ALA A 486 22.11 9.53 -15.46
CA ALA A 486 21.64 9.04 -16.75
C ALA A 486 22.82 8.51 -17.57
N GLU A 487 22.68 7.36 -18.19
CA GLU A 487 23.70 6.75 -19.03
C GLU A 487 23.24 6.70 -20.46
N TYR A 488 24.08 7.20 -21.36
CA TYR A 488 23.87 7.12 -22.79
C TYR A 488 24.94 6.22 -23.43
N GLY A 489 24.50 5.20 -24.13
CA GLY A 489 25.36 4.45 -25.02
C GLY A 489 25.65 5.23 -26.29
N VAL A 490 26.91 5.20 -26.76
CA VAL A 490 27.38 5.75 -28.02
C VAL A 490 27.61 4.59 -28.97
N TYR A 491 27.02 4.62 -30.17
CA TYR A 491 27.05 3.50 -31.13
C TYR A 491 27.46 4.01 -32.50
N LYS A 492 28.08 3.12 -33.32
CA LYS A 492 28.48 3.44 -34.70
C LYS A 492 27.32 3.29 -35.70
N SER A 493 26.27 2.56 -35.35
CA SER A 493 25.08 2.41 -36.19
C SER A 493 23.78 2.61 -35.42
N GLU A 494 22.72 3.02 -36.14
CA GLU A 494 21.39 3.17 -35.56
C GLU A 494 20.80 1.83 -35.09
N SER A 495 21.09 0.76 -35.89
CA SER A 495 20.67 -0.60 -35.53
C SER A 495 21.30 -1.09 -34.22
N ASP A 496 22.60 -0.83 -34.01
CA ASP A 496 23.29 -1.18 -32.80
C ASP A 496 22.73 -0.39 -31.61
N ALA A 497 22.44 0.90 -31.78
CA ALA A 497 21.83 1.73 -30.77
C ALA A 497 20.43 1.21 -30.38
N LYS A 498 19.59 0.87 -31.37
CA LYS A 498 18.26 0.29 -31.12
C LYS A 498 18.35 -1.03 -30.37
N ALA A 499 19.29 -1.88 -30.73
CA ALA A 499 19.51 -3.20 -30.16
C ALA A 499 20.35 -3.20 -28.87
N ASN A 500 20.89 -2.04 -28.42
CA ASN A 500 21.88 -1.91 -27.34
C ASN A 500 23.12 -2.81 -27.52
N LYS A 501 23.57 -3.03 -28.78
CA LYS A 501 24.72 -3.85 -29.10
C LYS A 501 25.91 -3.00 -29.55
N ASN A 502 27.12 -3.52 -29.49
CA ASN A 502 28.34 -2.88 -29.99
C ASN A 502 28.52 -1.43 -29.50
N LYS A 503 28.22 -1.20 -28.22
CA LYS A 503 28.41 0.10 -27.58
C LYS A 503 29.88 0.49 -27.56
N VAL A 504 30.21 1.64 -28.16
CA VAL A 504 31.58 2.16 -28.26
C VAL A 504 32.04 2.86 -26.98
N LYS A 505 31.17 3.70 -26.41
CA LYS A 505 31.42 4.50 -25.20
C LYS A 505 30.12 4.69 -24.42
N THR A 506 30.29 5.10 -23.16
CA THR A 506 29.18 5.51 -22.28
C THR A 506 29.38 6.93 -21.82
N LEU A 507 28.33 7.72 -21.92
CA LEU A 507 28.22 9.08 -21.37
C LEU A 507 27.34 9.03 -20.13
N THR A 508 27.82 9.57 -19.01
CA THR A 508 27.07 9.60 -17.73
C THR A 508 26.90 11.03 -17.28
N THR A 509 25.67 11.44 -16.98
CA THR A 509 25.36 12.83 -16.62
C THR A 509 25.60 13.13 -15.13
N GLU A 510 25.94 14.38 -14.84
CA GLU A 510 26.01 14.97 -13.52
C GLU A 510 24.74 15.79 -13.18
N GLU A 511 24.66 16.34 -11.97
CA GLU A 511 23.51 17.15 -11.50
C GLU A 511 23.15 18.30 -12.45
N SER A 512 24.17 18.89 -13.08
CA SER A 512 23.98 19.95 -14.08
C SER A 512 23.30 19.47 -15.37
N GLY A 513 23.15 18.15 -15.55
CA GLY A 513 22.70 17.52 -16.78
C GLY A 513 23.80 17.38 -17.84
N TRP A 514 25.01 17.92 -17.64
CA TRP A 514 26.15 17.64 -18.49
C TRP A 514 26.74 16.26 -18.21
N SER A 515 27.17 15.56 -19.26
CA SER A 515 27.87 14.29 -19.11
C SER A 515 29.39 14.49 -18.95
N ASN A 516 30.08 13.38 -18.62
CA ASN A 516 31.52 13.27 -18.93
C ASN A 516 31.75 13.44 -20.44
N THR A 517 33.00 13.75 -20.81
CA THR A 517 33.43 13.85 -22.21
C THR A 517 34.10 12.53 -22.61
N VAL A 518 33.78 12.03 -23.81
CA VAL A 518 34.42 10.85 -24.38
C VAL A 518 35.15 11.20 -25.69
N GLU A 519 36.28 10.54 -25.97
CA GLU A 519 37.02 10.68 -27.22
C GLU A 519 36.57 9.60 -28.23
N LEU A 520 36.36 10.01 -29.48
CA LEU A 520 35.83 9.20 -30.56
C LEU A 520 36.52 9.58 -31.88
N ASP A 521 36.64 8.62 -32.79
CA ASP A 521 37.03 8.90 -34.18
C ASP A 521 36.06 9.92 -34.82
N GLU A 522 36.54 10.68 -35.79
CA GLU A 522 35.66 11.51 -36.58
C GLU A 522 34.61 10.63 -37.29
N GLY A 523 33.36 11.04 -37.19
CA GLY A 523 32.27 10.30 -37.80
C GLY A 523 30.86 10.56 -37.24
N THR A 524 29.93 9.75 -37.75
CA THR A 524 28.55 9.77 -37.27
C THR A 524 28.36 8.71 -36.19
N TYR A 525 27.72 9.10 -35.10
CA TYR A 525 27.37 8.23 -33.98
C TYR A 525 25.89 8.35 -33.66
N TYR A 526 25.40 7.35 -32.95
CA TYR A 526 24.03 7.26 -32.47
C TYR A 526 24.02 7.15 -30.96
N LEU A 527 23.19 7.98 -30.32
CA LEU A 527 23.06 8.06 -28.86
C LEU A 527 21.74 7.43 -28.46
N LYS A 528 21.75 6.60 -27.44
CA LYS A 528 20.54 6.06 -26.82
C LYS A 528 20.71 6.05 -25.31
N GLU A 529 19.69 6.48 -24.59
CA GLU A 529 19.68 6.33 -23.16
C GLU A 529 19.52 4.85 -22.79
N THR A 530 20.43 4.36 -21.93
CA THR A 530 20.46 2.97 -21.46
C THR A 530 20.10 2.86 -19.98
N LYS A 531 20.11 4.01 -19.26
CA LYS A 531 19.70 4.09 -17.86
C LYS A 531 19.16 5.49 -17.58
N ASN A 532 17.95 5.54 -17.07
CA ASN A 532 17.31 6.79 -16.67
C ASN A 532 17.90 7.35 -15.37
N PRO A 533 17.89 8.67 -15.19
CA PRO A 533 18.27 9.28 -13.93
C PRO A 533 17.12 9.21 -12.92
N LYS A 534 17.41 9.54 -11.67
CA LYS A 534 16.45 9.47 -10.56
C LYS A 534 15.20 10.30 -10.84
N GLY A 535 14.03 9.68 -10.74
CA GLY A 535 12.73 10.33 -10.87
C GLY A 535 12.25 10.52 -12.32
N TYR A 536 13.00 10.08 -13.31
CA TYR A 536 12.64 10.24 -14.71
C TYR A 536 12.34 8.90 -15.38
N ALA A 537 11.60 8.97 -16.47
CA ALA A 537 11.39 7.85 -17.38
C ALA A 537 12.64 7.61 -18.23
N LEU A 538 12.79 6.39 -18.75
CA LEU A 538 13.83 6.08 -19.74
C LEU A 538 13.40 6.59 -21.11
N ASN A 539 14.21 7.45 -21.71
CA ASN A 539 14.00 7.90 -23.08
C ASN A 539 14.69 6.94 -24.06
N SER A 540 13.92 6.07 -24.71
CA SER A 540 14.44 5.06 -25.65
C SER A 540 14.74 5.61 -27.05
N GLU A 541 14.58 6.91 -27.28
CA GLU A 541 14.79 7.54 -28.60
C GLU A 541 16.26 7.51 -28.97
N VAL A 542 16.55 7.12 -30.22
CA VAL A 542 17.91 7.13 -30.78
C VAL A 542 18.16 8.48 -31.47
N LYS A 543 19.22 9.15 -31.05
CA LYS A 543 19.65 10.45 -31.62
C LYS A 543 20.93 10.30 -32.40
N LYS A 544 20.97 10.89 -33.58
CA LYS A 544 22.15 10.95 -34.45
C LYS A 544 22.99 12.17 -34.11
N VAL A 545 24.30 11.98 -33.96
CA VAL A 545 25.29 13.04 -33.70
C VAL A 545 26.51 12.88 -34.61
N SER A 546 27.08 13.98 -35.07
CA SER A 546 28.32 13.98 -35.83
C SER A 546 29.47 14.52 -34.97
N VAL A 547 30.53 13.75 -34.88
CA VAL A 547 31.76 14.10 -34.15
C VAL A 547 32.84 14.46 -35.16
N LYS A 548 33.48 15.63 -34.99
CA LYS A 548 34.58 16.10 -35.86
C LYS A 548 35.89 15.98 -35.08
N ALA A 549 36.91 15.65 -35.81
CA ALA A 549 38.29 15.60 -35.31
C ALA A 549 38.70 16.96 -34.70
N ASN A 550 39.42 16.88 -33.57
CA ASN A 550 39.93 18.03 -32.81
C ASN A 550 38.87 19.01 -32.28
N GLU A 551 37.56 18.72 -32.42
CA GLU A 551 36.47 19.50 -31.88
C GLU A 551 35.78 18.83 -30.70
N THR A 552 35.18 19.61 -29.82
CA THR A 552 34.24 19.11 -28.82
C THR A 552 32.81 19.31 -29.29
N THR A 553 32.15 18.22 -29.67
CA THR A 553 30.73 18.24 -29.96
C THR A 553 29.92 18.22 -28.68
N GLN A 554 29.13 19.29 -28.44
CA GLN A 554 28.18 19.40 -27.34
C GLN A 554 26.78 19.20 -27.89
N TYR A 555 26.15 18.05 -27.59
CA TYR A 555 24.82 17.69 -28.09
C TYR A 555 23.77 17.82 -26.97
N GLY A 556 22.58 18.27 -27.28
CA GLY A 556 21.48 18.44 -26.33
C GLY A 556 21.36 19.85 -25.75
N THR A 557 22.20 20.83 -26.20
CA THR A 557 22.19 22.21 -25.70
C THR A 557 20.91 22.96 -26.07
N ASN A 558 20.23 22.55 -27.17
CA ASN A 558 18.94 23.11 -27.59
C ASN A 558 17.75 22.25 -27.13
N ASN A 559 17.90 21.53 -26.01
CA ASN A 559 16.89 20.65 -25.43
C ASN A 559 16.54 19.44 -26.30
N GLU A 560 17.45 18.91 -27.10
CA GLU A 560 17.26 17.70 -27.91
C GLU A 560 17.18 16.42 -27.06
N LEU A 561 17.76 16.46 -25.84
CA LEU A 561 17.76 15.35 -24.88
C LEU A 561 16.92 15.71 -23.65
N LYS A 562 15.60 15.66 -23.80
CA LYS A 562 14.65 15.88 -22.72
C LYS A 562 14.27 14.57 -22.04
N ASP A 563 14.24 14.59 -20.72
CA ASP A 563 13.65 13.53 -19.93
C ASP A 563 12.29 13.92 -19.37
N TYR A 564 11.37 12.99 -19.45
CA TYR A 564 10.05 13.13 -18.87
C TYR A 564 10.08 12.72 -17.41
N PRO A 565 9.72 13.61 -16.47
CA PRO A 565 9.68 13.26 -15.05
C PRO A 565 8.58 12.22 -14.80
N GLN A 566 8.85 11.26 -13.93
CA GLN A 566 7.85 10.30 -13.49
C GLN A 566 6.80 11.01 -12.62
N ALA A 567 5.53 10.67 -12.84
CA ALA A 567 4.41 11.17 -12.05
C ALA A 567 3.32 10.11 -11.97
N ASP A 568 2.48 10.17 -10.93
CA ASP A 568 1.36 9.27 -10.74
C ASP A 568 0.06 9.95 -11.20
N PRO A 569 -0.63 9.44 -12.24
CA PRO A 569 -1.91 9.96 -12.69
C PRO A 569 -3.04 9.50 -11.73
N VAL A 570 -2.99 9.98 -10.50
CA VAL A 570 -3.93 9.61 -9.44
C VAL A 570 -5.35 10.04 -9.83
N SER A 571 -6.26 9.09 -9.99
CA SER A 571 -7.68 9.36 -10.18
C SER A 571 -8.37 9.59 -8.84
N VAL A 572 -8.33 8.62 -7.94
CA VAL A 572 -8.97 8.70 -6.62
C VAL A 572 -7.94 9.09 -5.55
N VAL A 573 -8.19 10.20 -4.87
CA VAL A 573 -7.30 10.72 -3.81
C VAL A 573 -7.58 10.03 -2.47
N LEU A 574 -8.85 9.78 -2.17
CA LEU A 574 -9.29 9.11 -0.94
C LEU A 574 -10.67 8.49 -1.10
N GLY A 575 -10.98 7.53 -0.24
CA GLY A 575 -12.32 6.99 -0.02
C GLY A 575 -12.74 7.17 1.43
N LYS A 576 -14.02 7.49 1.67
CA LYS A 576 -14.59 7.58 3.01
C LYS A 576 -15.47 6.36 3.28
N VAL A 577 -15.33 5.81 4.47
CA VAL A 577 -16.16 4.71 4.96
C VAL A 577 -16.70 5.05 6.35
N ASP A 578 -17.90 4.58 6.62
CA ASP A 578 -18.48 4.65 7.96
C ASP A 578 -17.73 3.71 8.89
N LYS A 579 -17.19 4.22 9.98
CA LYS A 579 -16.32 3.50 10.91
C LYS A 579 -16.98 2.29 11.58
N GLU A 580 -18.29 2.32 11.78
CA GLU A 580 -19.00 1.26 12.47
C GLU A 580 -19.39 0.12 11.55
N THR A 581 -19.76 0.46 10.31
CA THR A 581 -20.17 -0.53 9.32
C THR A 581 -19.04 -1.00 8.42
N ASN A 582 -17.94 -0.24 8.40
CA ASN A 582 -16.82 -0.40 7.47
C ASN A 582 -17.25 -0.45 6.00
N LYS A 583 -18.21 0.42 5.64
CA LYS A 583 -18.76 0.52 4.28
C LYS A 583 -18.84 1.98 3.85
N ASN A 584 -18.79 2.21 2.55
CA ASN A 584 -19.03 3.51 1.93
C ASN A 584 -20.53 3.87 1.85
N LYS A 585 -21.32 3.34 2.79
CA LYS A 585 -22.75 3.59 2.90
C LYS A 585 -23.06 4.31 4.21
N PRO A 586 -23.61 5.53 4.17
CA PRO A 586 -23.92 6.29 5.37
C PRO A 586 -25.05 5.66 6.18
N GLN A 587 -25.09 5.93 7.48
CA GLN A 587 -26.11 5.50 8.42
C GLN A 587 -27.16 6.62 8.67
N GLY A 588 -28.41 6.24 8.87
CA GLY A 588 -29.49 7.18 9.21
C GLY A 588 -29.61 8.30 8.19
N SER A 589 -29.58 9.54 8.66
CA SER A 589 -29.65 10.76 7.83
C SER A 589 -28.29 11.33 7.44
N ALA A 590 -27.21 10.59 7.71
CA ALA A 590 -25.85 11.01 7.37
C ALA A 590 -25.59 10.93 5.85
N SER A 591 -24.56 11.60 5.39
CA SER A 591 -24.06 11.58 4.02
C SER A 591 -22.55 11.57 4.01
N LEU A 592 -21.92 10.82 3.13
CA LEU A 592 -20.47 10.88 2.91
C LEU A 592 -20.09 12.00 1.94
N ALA A 593 -21.06 12.60 1.25
CA ALA A 593 -20.85 13.70 0.32
C ALA A 593 -20.52 15.02 1.01
N GLY A 594 -19.69 15.81 0.36
CA GLY A 594 -19.41 17.19 0.75
C GLY A 594 -18.46 17.35 1.92
N ALA A 595 -17.78 16.30 2.34
CA ALA A 595 -16.60 16.41 3.19
C ALA A 595 -15.49 17.15 2.43
N GLU A 596 -14.81 18.08 3.08
CA GLU A 596 -13.71 18.80 2.47
C GLU A 596 -12.37 18.38 3.07
N PHE A 597 -11.42 18.10 2.18
CA PHE A 597 -10.07 17.69 2.51
C PHE A 597 -9.06 18.68 1.99
N THR A 598 -8.14 19.09 2.85
CA THR A 598 -6.95 19.80 2.42
C THR A 598 -5.89 18.78 2.02
N VAL A 599 -5.56 18.75 0.74
CA VAL A 599 -4.52 17.94 0.14
C VAL A 599 -3.31 18.81 -0.13
N LYS A 600 -2.14 18.46 0.42
CA LYS A 600 -0.90 19.22 0.26
C LYS A 600 0.18 18.36 -0.34
N TYR A 601 0.86 18.86 -1.35
CA TYR A 601 1.99 18.19 -1.98
C TYR A 601 3.32 18.86 -1.56
N TYR A 602 4.30 18.00 -1.21
CA TYR A 602 5.65 18.40 -0.80
C TYR A 602 6.72 17.81 -1.71
N LYS A 603 7.71 18.64 -2.09
CA LYS A 603 8.87 18.24 -2.89
C LYS A 603 9.89 17.52 -2.00
N GLY A 604 9.80 16.21 -1.93
CA GLY A 604 10.62 15.32 -1.09
C GLY A 604 9.82 14.14 -0.57
N LEU A 605 10.51 13.10 -0.11
CA LEU A 605 9.88 11.93 0.52
C LEU A 605 10.00 12.05 2.04
N TYR A 606 8.87 11.97 2.72
CA TYR A 606 8.76 12.10 4.18
C TYR A 606 7.90 10.95 4.73
N ASP A 607 8.33 10.33 5.82
CA ASP A 607 7.60 9.24 6.48
C ASP A 607 6.54 9.74 7.47
N SER A 608 6.54 11.04 7.76
CA SER A 608 5.58 11.69 8.65
C SER A 608 5.20 13.06 8.10
N ASP A 609 4.14 13.66 8.66
CA ASP A 609 3.64 14.97 8.21
C ASP A 609 4.74 16.04 8.13
N PRO A 610 5.12 16.49 6.92
CA PRO A 610 6.21 17.43 6.72
C PRO A 610 5.94 18.81 7.36
N ALA A 611 4.68 19.18 7.54
CA ALA A 611 4.32 20.45 8.20
C ALA A 611 4.81 20.50 9.65
N LYS A 612 4.88 19.36 10.35
CA LYS A 612 5.40 19.28 11.73
C LYS A 612 6.89 19.58 11.84
N SER A 613 7.64 19.41 10.73
CA SER A 613 9.05 19.78 10.63
C SER A 613 9.27 21.14 9.95
N GLY A 614 8.22 21.95 9.79
CA GLY A 614 8.30 23.29 9.21
C GLY A 614 8.40 23.31 7.68
N GLN A 615 8.16 22.20 6.99
CA GLN A 615 8.16 22.18 5.54
C GLN A 615 6.92 22.87 4.99
N VAL A 616 7.12 23.63 3.93
CA VAL A 616 6.04 24.34 3.22
C VAL A 616 5.61 23.51 2.03
N PRO A 617 4.30 23.29 1.83
CA PRO A 617 3.82 22.57 0.66
C PRO A 617 4.12 23.35 -0.61
N ALA A 618 4.48 22.63 -1.67
CA ALA A 618 4.69 23.21 -2.99
C ALA A 618 3.35 23.55 -3.68
N ARG A 619 2.31 22.78 -3.40
CA ARG A 619 0.92 23.05 -3.80
C ARG A 619 -0.05 22.53 -2.75
N SER A 620 -1.24 23.16 -2.72
CA SER A 620 -2.31 22.79 -1.81
C SER A 620 -3.66 22.92 -2.51
N TRP A 621 -4.54 21.96 -2.29
CA TRP A 621 -5.89 21.92 -2.82
C TRP A 621 -6.88 21.63 -1.72
N VAL A 622 -8.07 22.17 -1.83
CA VAL A 622 -9.23 21.72 -1.06
C VAL A 622 -10.13 20.97 -2.02
N LEU A 623 -10.32 19.70 -1.75
CA LEU A 623 -11.17 18.81 -2.53
C LEU A 623 -12.37 18.38 -1.69
N LYS A 624 -13.49 18.06 -2.34
CA LYS A 624 -14.72 17.58 -1.66
C LYS A 624 -15.10 16.19 -2.14
N THR A 625 -15.72 15.42 -1.26
CA THR A 625 -16.23 14.08 -1.58
C THR A 625 -17.55 14.12 -2.32
N ASP A 626 -17.79 13.13 -3.17
CA ASP A 626 -19.08 12.86 -3.84
C ASP A 626 -20.07 12.09 -2.93
N LYS A 627 -21.20 11.66 -3.52
CA LYS A 627 -22.26 10.91 -2.83
C LYS A 627 -21.81 9.54 -2.30
N ASP A 628 -20.81 8.95 -2.93
CA ASP A 628 -20.26 7.64 -2.60
C ASP A 628 -19.03 7.75 -1.67
N GLY A 629 -18.68 8.97 -1.25
CA GLY A 629 -17.59 9.25 -0.33
C GLY A 629 -16.20 9.27 -1.00
N TYR A 630 -16.12 9.25 -2.32
CA TYR A 630 -14.87 9.35 -3.05
C TYR A 630 -14.50 10.79 -3.39
N CYS A 631 -13.21 11.02 -3.52
CA CYS A 631 -12.66 12.30 -3.92
C CYS A 631 -11.59 12.08 -4.98
N GLU A 632 -11.77 12.71 -6.15
CA GLU A 632 -10.84 12.61 -7.27
C GLU A 632 -9.98 13.86 -7.42
N LEU A 633 -8.81 13.70 -8.06
CA LEU A 633 -7.90 14.80 -8.39
C LEU A 633 -8.37 15.49 -9.68
N THR A 634 -9.58 16.01 -9.69
CA THR A 634 -10.16 16.68 -10.85
C THR A 634 -10.78 18.03 -10.48
N SER A 635 -11.03 18.88 -11.48
CA SER A 635 -11.66 20.19 -11.27
C SER A 635 -13.11 20.09 -10.73
N ALA A 636 -13.80 18.98 -10.97
CA ALA A 636 -15.16 18.75 -10.45
C ALA A 636 -15.20 18.60 -8.92
N TYR A 637 -14.14 18.06 -8.35
CA TYR A 637 -13.99 17.86 -6.90
C TYR A 637 -13.24 19.01 -6.21
N LYS A 638 -12.55 19.87 -6.98
CA LYS A 638 -11.76 20.99 -6.44
C LYS A 638 -12.68 22.11 -5.95
N VAL A 639 -12.58 22.45 -4.67
CA VAL A 639 -13.25 23.58 -4.04
C VAL A 639 -12.41 24.85 -4.19
N SER A 640 -11.09 24.73 -3.94
CA SER A 640 -10.14 25.83 -3.99
C SER A 640 -8.69 25.31 -4.07
N GLY A 641 -7.73 26.22 -4.19
CA GLY A 641 -6.30 25.95 -4.15
C GLY A 641 -5.61 26.10 -5.50
N ASP A 642 -4.36 25.62 -5.56
CA ASP A 642 -3.45 25.77 -6.69
C ASP A 642 -3.92 24.98 -7.93
N ASP A 643 -3.29 25.26 -9.08
CA ASP A 643 -3.48 24.45 -10.27
C ASP A 643 -2.94 23.03 -10.08
N PHE A 644 -3.54 22.05 -10.76
CA PHE A 644 -3.00 20.71 -10.75
C PHE A 644 -1.69 20.61 -11.55
N TYR A 645 -0.89 19.60 -11.25
CA TYR A 645 0.22 19.22 -12.11
C TYR A 645 -0.28 18.41 -13.30
N TYR A 646 0.37 18.58 -14.44
CA TYR A 646 0.12 17.81 -15.66
C TYR A 646 1.45 17.35 -16.23
N ASN A 647 1.55 16.13 -16.67
CA ASN A 647 2.76 15.57 -17.25
C ASN A 647 2.47 15.01 -18.65
N GLY A 648 2.47 15.93 -19.63
CA GLY A 648 2.28 15.59 -21.05
C GLY A 648 0.86 15.19 -21.47
N THR A 649 -0.08 15.13 -20.52
CA THR A 649 -1.50 14.78 -20.75
C THR A 649 -2.43 15.83 -20.16
N ASN A 650 -3.72 15.75 -20.48
CA ASN A 650 -4.76 16.57 -19.83
C ASN A 650 -5.23 15.98 -18.49
N THR A 651 -4.68 14.86 -18.06
CA THR A 651 -5.00 14.22 -16.80
C THR A 651 -4.12 14.79 -15.69
N PRO A 652 -4.70 15.29 -14.58
CA PRO A 652 -3.93 15.72 -13.44
C PRO A 652 -3.06 14.59 -12.88
N THR A 653 -1.85 14.92 -12.45
CA THR A 653 -0.88 13.98 -11.92
C THR A 653 -0.30 14.48 -10.60
N LEU A 654 0.16 13.56 -9.76
CA LEU A 654 0.97 13.87 -8.59
C LEU A 654 2.44 13.53 -8.89
N PRO A 655 3.35 14.51 -8.82
CA PRO A 655 4.77 14.25 -8.99
C PRO A 655 5.34 13.35 -7.89
N VAL A 656 6.50 12.75 -8.13
CA VAL A 656 7.24 12.02 -7.09
C VAL A 656 7.51 12.96 -5.90
N GLY A 657 7.09 12.56 -4.72
CA GLY A 657 7.12 13.38 -3.51
C GLY A 657 6.13 12.88 -2.46
N THR A 658 5.80 13.72 -1.49
CA THR A 658 4.88 13.37 -0.41
C THR A 658 3.58 14.17 -0.51
N VAL A 659 2.48 13.49 -0.31
CA VAL A 659 1.14 14.09 -0.20
C VAL A 659 0.63 13.91 1.22
N THR A 660 0.10 14.97 1.83
CA THR A 660 -0.67 14.88 3.06
C THR A 660 -2.13 15.20 2.78
N ILE A 661 -3.02 14.44 3.40
CA ILE A 661 -4.46 14.54 3.25
C ILE A 661 -5.05 14.69 4.63
N GLN A 662 -5.81 15.76 4.87
CA GLN A 662 -6.46 16.03 6.15
C GLN A 662 -7.87 16.52 5.93
N GLU A 663 -8.83 15.96 6.65
CA GLU A 663 -10.18 16.48 6.66
C GLU A 663 -10.21 17.85 7.34
N THR A 664 -10.83 18.82 6.68
CA THR A 664 -11.01 20.19 7.19
C THR A 664 -12.46 20.54 7.42
N LYS A 665 -13.38 19.72 6.89
CA LYS A 665 -14.80 19.84 7.12
C LYS A 665 -15.46 18.47 6.99
N ALA A 666 -16.09 18.02 8.07
CA ALA A 666 -16.83 16.77 8.08
C ALA A 666 -18.09 16.83 7.20
N PRO A 667 -18.51 15.71 6.61
CA PRO A 667 -19.78 15.65 5.91
C PRO A 667 -20.94 15.61 6.91
N THR A 668 -22.14 15.79 6.41
CA THR A 668 -23.36 15.78 7.24
C THR A 668 -23.49 14.46 7.99
N GLY A 669 -23.71 14.54 9.28
CA GLY A 669 -23.97 13.37 10.13
C GLY A 669 -22.75 12.65 10.66
N TYR A 670 -21.55 13.19 10.44
CA TYR A 670 -20.29 12.63 10.94
C TYR A 670 -19.46 13.65 11.73
N PHE A 671 -18.64 13.16 12.64
CA PHE A 671 -17.62 13.96 13.31
C PHE A 671 -16.42 14.15 12.39
N ILE A 672 -15.75 15.29 12.51
CA ILE A 672 -14.49 15.53 11.78
C ILE A 672 -13.42 14.52 12.18
N ASN A 673 -12.74 13.97 11.18
CA ASN A 673 -11.53 13.15 11.38
C ASN A 673 -10.29 14.05 11.35
N ASN A 674 -9.61 14.19 12.49
CA ASN A 674 -8.42 15.05 12.61
C ASN A 674 -7.12 14.36 12.16
N GLU A 675 -7.17 13.14 11.66
CA GLU A 675 -5.99 12.41 11.20
C GLU A 675 -5.37 13.07 9.97
N VAL A 676 -4.05 13.08 9.92
CA VAL A 676 -3.30 13.49 8.74
C VAL A 676 -2.70 12.25 8.09
N PHE A 677 -3.20 11.91 6.91
CA PHE A 677 -2.71 10.80 6.13
C PHE A 677 -1.50 11.25 5.31
N VAL A 678 -0.38 10.57 5.46
CA VAL A 678 0.85 10.82 4.69
C VAL A 678 1.01 9.72 3.65
N ARG A 679 1.20 10.10 2.38
CA ARG A 679 1.37 9.18 1.25
C ARG A 679 2.53 9.62 0.39
N ASN A 680 3.40 8.67 0.04
CA ASN A 680 4.55 8.91 -0.80
C ASN A 680 4.27 8.42 -2.23
N ILE A 681 4.53 9.29 -3.20
CA ILE A 681 4.64 8.91 -4.60
C ILE A 681 6.11 8.65 -4.85
N THR A 682 6.46 7.44 -5.29
CA THR A 682 7.85 7.01 -5.47
C THR A 682 8.18 6.76 -6.93
N SER A 683 9.46 6.98 -7.28
CA SER A 683 9.98 6.66 -8.60
C SER A 683 10.17 5.14 -8.72
N THR A 684 9.69 4.55 -9.80
CA THR A 684 9.85 3.12 -10.07
C THR A 684 9.91 2.84 -11.58
N GLY A 685 10.68 1.82 -11.96
CA GLY A 685 10.79 1.38 -13.35
C GLY A 685 11.29 2.45 -14.32
N THR A 686 10.88 2.33 -15.58
CA THR A 686 11.33 3.18 -16.69
C THR A 686 10.21 3.96 -17.35
N SER A 687 8.96 3.77 -16.92
CA SER A 687 7.78 4.45 -17.45
C SER A 687 7.67 5.88 -16.95
N GLU A 688 7.10 6.76 -17.74
CA GLU A 688 6.74 8.14 -17.37
C GLU A 688 5.66 8.16 -16.27
N PHE A 689 4.72 7.24 -16.34
CA PHE A 689 3.66 7.12 -15.36
C PHE A 689 3.96 5.99 -14.38
N VAL A 690 3.91 6.32 -13.09
CA VAL A 690 4.02 5.37 -11.99
C VAL A 690 2.65 5.22 -11.31
N SER A 691 2.42 4.10 -10.64
CA SER A 691 1.22 3.86 -9.84
C SER A 691 1.68 3.43 -8.45
N THR A 692 2.06 4.43 -7.65
CA THR A 692 2.64 4.22 -6.32
C THR A 692 1.85 4.91 -5.21
N PHE A 693 0.87 5.75 -5.59
CA PHE A 693 -0.04 6.37 -4.65
C PHE A 693 -1.00 5.32 -4.08
N ASN A 694 -1.01 5.22 -2.75
CA ASN A 694 -1.94 4.38 -2.01
C ASN A 694 -2.99 5.27 -1.34
N GLN A 695 -4.20 5.30 -1.90
CA GLN A 695 -5.30 6.11 -1.38
C GLN A 695 -5.69 5.69 0.03
N PRO A 696 -5.84 6.63 0.99
CA PRO A 696 -6.33 6.29 2.31
C PRO A 696 -7.83 6.03 2.32
N GLU A 697 -8.25 5.06 3.12
CA GLU A 697 -9.64 4.96 3.59
C GLU A 697 -9.79 5.81 4.85
N VAL A 698 -10.70 6.79 4.79
CA VAL A 698 -10.96 7.70 5.90
C VAL A 698 -12.16 7.18 6.68
N LEU A 699 -11.91 6.71 7.89
CA LEU A 699 -12.94 6.16 8.79
C LEU A 699 -13.71 7.28 9.47
N GLU A 700 -15.00 7.37 9.17
CA GLU A 700 -15.90 8.41 9.66
C GLU A 700 -16.74 7.94 10.83
N LYS A 701 -16.64 8.64 11.94
CA LYS A 701 -17.49 8.37 13.09
C LYS A 701 -18.82 9.06 12.95
N VAL A 702 -19.90 8.28 12.84
CA VAL A 702 -21.27 8.81 12.75
C VAL A 702 -21.67 9.49 14.06
N ILE A 703 -22.41 10.59 13.97
CA ILE A 703 -22.95 11.33 15.12
C ILE A 703 -24.23 10.65 15.58
N LYS A 704 -24.31 10.33 16.87
CA LYS A 704 -25.49 9.73 17.50
C LYS A 704 -26.06 10.61 18.60
N PHE A 705 -27.34 10.42 18.83
CA PHE A 705 -28.03 10.98 19.98
C PHE A 705 -28.87 9.90 20.66
N ASP A 706 -28.58 9.63 21.94
CA ASP A 706 -29.30 8.63 22.70
C ASP A 706 -30.35 9.28 23.59
N ILE A 707 -31.57 8.83 23.47
CA ILE A 707 -32.67 9.17 24.36
C ILE A 707 -32.87 8.01 25.31
N LYS A 708 -32.87 8.28 26.60
CA LYS A 708 -33.26 7.34 27.62
C LYS A 708 -34.50 7.83 28.36
N LYS A 709 -35.50 6.98 28.43
CA LYS A 709 -36.74 7.24 29.11
C LYS A 709 -36.81 6.42 30.39
N VAL A 710 -37.01 7.12 31.52
CA VAL A 710 -37.05 6.46 32.84
C VAL A 710 -38.22 6.98 33.65
N GLN A 711 -38.65 6.26 34.68
CA GLN A 711 -39.54 6.80 35.71
C GLN A 711 -38.79 7.85 36.50
N ALA A 712 -39.36 9.02 36.65
CA ALA A 712 -38.75 10.16 37.37
C ALA A 712 -38.29 9.78 38.77
N GLY A 713 -37.04 10.18 39.09
CA GLY A 713 -36.42 9.88 40.37
C GLY A 713 -35.86 8.45 40.50
N THR A 714 -35.97 7.62 39.45
CA THR A 714 -35.47 6.24 39.42
C THR A 714 -34.69 5.96 38.15
N SER A 715 -34.05 4.79 38.04
CA SER A 715 -33.44 4.29 36.80
C SER A 715 -34.34 3.32 36.02
N THR A 716 -35.59 3.13 36.46
CA THR A 716 -36.52 2.18 35.84
C THR A 716 -36.87 2.63 34.43
N PRO A 717 -36.57 1.79 33.40
CA PRO A 717 -36.83 2.18 32.00
C PRO A 717 -38.32 2.27 31.70
N VAL A 718 -38.69 3.18 30.77
CA VAL A 718 -40.05 3.37 30.33
C VAL A 718 -40.15 3.15 28.83
N ALA A 719 -40.77 2.03 28.47
CA ALA A 719 -41.00 1.63 27.08
C ALA A 719 -42.26 2.26 26.51
N GLY A 720 -42.33 2.47 25.17
CA GLY A 720 -43.52 2.89 24.45
C GLY A 720 -43.82 4.40 24.54
N ALA A 721 -42.90 5.21 25.09
CA ALA A 721 -42.96 6.67 25.00
C ALA A 721 -42.66 7.11 23.56
N VAL A 722 -43.44 8.03 23.02
CA VAL A 722 -43.23 8.55 21.68
C VAL A 722 -42.66 9.96 21.74
N PHE A 723 -41.56 10.15 21.05
CA PHE A 723 -40.85 11.41 20.91
C PHE A 723 -40.98 11.96 19.51
N LEU A 724 -41.17 13.25 19.40
CA LEU A 724 -41.08 14.01 18.15
C LEU A 724 -39.65 14.55 18.06
N HIS A 725 -38.88 14.10 17.07
CA HIS A 725 -37.64 14.69 16.67
C HIS A 725 -37.84 15.67 15.54
N THR A 726 -37.51 16.94 15.76
CA THR A 726 -37.55 17.98 14.71
C THR A 726 -36.12 18.21 14.20
N MET A 727 -35.95 18.03 12.91
CA MET A 727 -34.63 18.18 12.24
C MET A 727 -34.38 19.65 11.87
N PRO A 728 -33.14 20.04 11.54
CA PRO A 728 -32.78 21.41 11.20
C PRO A 728 -33.54 21.98 9.98
N ASN A 729 -33.93 21.13 9.02
CA ASN A 729 -34.75 21.50 7.86
C ASN A 729 -36.24 21.67 8.15
N GLY A 730 -36.66 21.49 9.41
CA GLY A 730 -38.04 21.55 9.86
C GLY A 730 -38.85 20.27 9.67
N SER A 731 -38.27 19.22 9.06
CA SER A 731 -38.92 17.90 9.01
C SER A 731 -38.98 17.26 10.39
N THR A 732 -39.93 16.38 10.61
CA THR A 732 -40.13 15.70 11.88
C THR A 732 -40.27 14.20 11.69
N GLU A 733 -39.87 13.46 12.70
CA GLU A 733 -40.06 12.02 12.80
C GLU A 733 -40.54 11.64 14.21
N GLU A 734 -41.34 10.60 14.28
CA GLU A 734 -41.81 10.04 15.54
C GLU A 734 -41.00 8.80 15.89
N LEU A 735 -40.45 8.82 17.11
CA LEU A 735 -39.55 7.78 17.62
C LEU A 735 -40.16 7.17 18.88
N THR A 736 -40.18 5.86 18.98
CA THR A 736 -40.77 5.16 20.12
C THR A 736 -39.68 4.44 20.94
N THR A 737 -39.67 4.61 22.26
CA THR A 737 -38.76 3.94 23.14
C THR A 737 -38.94 2.42 23.15
N ASN A 738 -37.83 1.67 23.06
CA ASN A 738 -37.80 0.19 23.13
C ASN A 738 -38.06 -0.33 24.55
N GLY A 739 -37.96 -1.65 24.73
CA GLY A 739 -38.17 -2.32 26.02
C GLY A 739 -37.23 -1.83 27.16
N SER A 740 -36.06 -1.30 26.83
CA SER A 740 -35.09 -0.69 27.73
C SER A 740 -35.28 0.81 27.92
N GLY A 741 -36.32 1.39 27.34
CA GLY A 741 -36.61 2.81 27.43
C GLY A 741 -35.70 3.66 26.54
N GLU A 742 -35.09 3.11 25.50
CA GLU A 742 -34.03 3.73 24.73
C GLU A 742 -34.44 3.97 23.26
N ILE A 743 -33.90 5.05 22.71
CA ILE A 743 -33.90 5.39 21.29
C ILE A 743 -32.49 5.87 20.95
N THR A 744 -31.94 5.45 19.82
CA THR A 744 -30.73 6.03 19.24
C THR A 744 -31.05 6.65 17.90
N ILE A 745 -30.82 7.95 17.76
CA ILE A 745 -30.88 8.68 16.50
C ILE A 745 -29.46 8.67 15.91
N THR A 746 -29.33 8.26 14.65
CA THR A 746 -28.02 8.11 14.01
C THR A 746 -27.93 9.02 12.78
N GLY A 747 -26.77 9.64 12.58
CA GLY A 747 -26.51 10.47 11.40
C GLY A 747 -27.16 11.84 11.46
N LEU A 748 -27.00 12.54 12.57
CA LEU A 748 -27.59 13.85 12.82
C LEU A 748 -27.05 14.90 11.84
N ALA A 749 -27.92 15.54 11.09
CA ALA A 749 -27.57 16.66 10.23
C ALA A 749 -27.02 17.85 11.02
N SER A 750 -26.22 18.73 10.38
CA SER A 750 -25.79 19.98 11.03
C SER A 750 -26.96 20.97 11.18
N GLY A 751 -27.01 21.66 12.31
CA GLY A 751 -28.05 22.62 12.66
C GLY A 751 -28.79 22.30 13.95
N THR A 752 -29.91 22.97 14.20
CA THR A 752 -30.65 22.85 15.45
C THR A 752 -31.64 21.70 15.39
N HIS A 753 -31.54 20.80 16.33
CA HIS A 753 -32.46 19.69 16.56
C HIS A 753 -33.31 19.94 17.82
N LYS A 754 -34.54 19.44 17.82
CA LYS A 754 -35.41 19.47 18.98
C LYS A 754 -35.99 18.08 19.22
N ILE A 755 -36.01 17.68 20.47
CA ILE A 755 -36.59 16.42 20.92
C ILE A 755 -37.62 16.70 22.00
N LYS A 756 -38.84 16.30 21.79
CA LYS A 756 -39.96 16.49 22.71
C LYS A 756 -40.79 15.23 22.79
N GLU A 757 -41.19 14.85 23.99
CA GLU A 757 -42.17 13.79 24.14
C GLU A 757 -43.54 14.29 23.73
N ILE A 758 -44.22 13.53 22.85
CA ILE A 758 -45.56 13.81 22.36
C ILE A 758 -46.60 12.83 22.90
N LYS A 759 -46.20 11.68 23.38
CA LYS A 759 -47.10 10.70 23.98
C LYS A 759 -46.33 9.88 25.03
N SER A 760 -46.83 9.94 26.28
CA SER A 760 -46.35 9.07 27.34
C SER A 760 -47.08 7.71 27.32
N PRO A 761 -46.45 6.65 27.80
CA PRO A 761 -47.15 5.36 28.00
C PRO A 761 -48.22 5.45 29.09
N ASP A 762 -49.20 4.53 29.06
CA ASP A 762 -50.24 4.45 30.05
C ASP A 762 -49.67 4.34 31.46
N GLY A 763 -50.21 5.16 32.37
CA GLY A 763 -49.78 5.25 33.72
C GLY A 763 -48.74 6.31 34.03
N TYR A 764 -48.23 6.99 33.02
CA TYR A 764 -47.25 8.08 33.13
C TYR A 764 -47.82 9.43 32.70
N GLN A 765 -47.30 10.48 33.29
CA GLN A 765 -47.58 11.85 32.84
C GLN A 765 -46.66 12.20 31.71
N LEU A 766 -47.18 12.93 30.73
CA LEU A 766 -46.38 13.47 29.64
C LEU A 766 -45.29 14.41 30.19
N ASN A 767 -44.03 14.20 29.78
CA ASN A 767 -42.98 15.14 30.09
C ASN A 767 -43.06 16.37 29.18
N PRO A 768 -43.26 17.57 29.74
CA PRO A 768 -43.47 18.78 28.93
C PRO A 768 -42.20 19.38 28.39
N ASN A 769 -41.04 18.85 28.78
CA ASN A 769 -39.74 19.46 28.47
C ASN A 769 -39.32 19.12 27.05
N GLU A 770 -38.67 20.08 26.40
CA GLU A 770 -38.05 19.94 25.09
C GLU A 770 -36.54 20.04 25.25
N VAL A 771 -35.80 19.12 24.67
CA VAL A 771 -34.33 19.15 24.54
C VAL A 771 -33.99 19.79 23.20
N VAL A 772 -33.24 20.87 23.25
CA VAL A 772 -32.80 21.62 22.05
C VAL A 772 -31.26 21.61 22.03
N PHE A 773 -30.70 21.14 20.93
CA PHE A 773 -29.26 21.10 20.74
C PHE A 773 -28.90 21.47 19.30
N ASN A 774 -27.66 21.91 19.09
CA ASN A 774 -27.13 22.25 17.79
C ASN A 774 -25.97 21.32 17.47
N VAL A 775 -25.95 20.78 16.26
CA VAL A 775 -24.84 20.04 15.66
C VAL A 775 -24.06 21.02 14.78
N ALA A 776 -22.82 21.30 15.16
CA ALA A 776 -21.97 22.24 14.44
C ALA A 776 -21.59 21.72 13.06
N SER A 777 -21.81 22.53 12.02
CA SER A 777 -21.42 22.24 10.66
C SER A 777 -19.91 22.06 10.56
N GLY A 778 -19.46 21.04 9.82
CA GLY A 778 -18.06 20.76 9.53
C GLY A 778 -17.28 20.04 10.65
N THR A 779 -17.78 20.04 11.90
CA THR A 779 -17.10 19.35 13.01
C THR A 779 -17.96 18.28 13.67
N GLY A 780 -19.28 18.36 13.52
CA GLY A 780 -20.22 17.47 14.19
C GLY A 780 -20.39 17.71 15.69
N LYS A 781 -19.74 18.72 16.27
CA LYS A 781 -19.78 18.99 17.71
C LYS A 781 -21.20 19.34 18.15
N ILE A 782 -21.69 18.63 19.19
CA ILE A 782 -23.00 18.86 19.78
C ILE A 782 -22.88 19.91 20.89
N THR A 783 -23.81 20.89 20.89
CA THR A 783 -23.96 21.88 21.96
C THR A 783 -25.43 22.04 22.30
N PHE A 784 -25.78 22.06 23.60
CA PHE A 784 -27.16 22.20 24.07
C PHE A 784 -27.50 23.66 24.29
N THR A 785 -28.72 24.03 23.91
CA THR A 785 -29.32 25.34 24.20
C THR A 785 -30.45 25.24 25.22
N SER A 786 -30.99 24.04 25.48
CA SER A 786 -31.91 23.74 26.59
C SER A 786 -31.13 23.45 27.86
N GLY A 787 -31.72 23.72 29.02
CA GLY A 787 -31.13 23.40 30.31
C GLY A 787 -31.51 22.01 30.84
N THR A 788 -30.83 21.53 31.86
CA THR A 788 -31.21 20.37 32.66
C THR A 788 -32.16 20.77 33.79
N ASN A 789 -33.05 19.86 34.19
CA ASN A 789 -33.92 20.04 35.35
C ASN A 789 -34.21 18.69 36.05
N SER A 790 -35.13 18.65 36.98
CA SER A 790 -35.41 17.40 37.71
C SER A 790 -36.03 16.29 36.89
N LEU A 791 -36.50 16.58 35.66
CA LEU A 791 -37.15 15.62 34.75
C LEU A 791 -36.34 15.38 33.49
N VAL A 792 -35.29 16.18 33.22
CA VAL A 792 -34.47 16.05 32.04
C VAL A 792 -33.00 16.29 32.38
N THR A 793 -32.15 15.32 32.09
CA THR A 793 -30.71 15.48 32.05
C THR A 793 -30.19 15.29 30.65
N GLN A 794 -29.18 16.07 30.24
CA GLN A 794 -28.64 16.04 28.89
C GLN A 794 -27.15 16.37 28.90
N GLY A 795 -26.43 15.91 27.92
CA GLY A 795 -24.99 16.16 27.78
C GLY A 795 -24.39 15.43 26.58
N THR A 796 -23.06 15.51 26.50
CA THR A 796 -22.27 14.74 25.55
C THR A 796 -21.49 13.66 26.25
N LYS A 797 -21.39 12.49 25.63
CA LYS A 797 -20.50 11.39 26.04
C LYS A 797 -19.04 11.72 25.71
N ASP A 798 -18.08 10.99 26.26
CA ASP A 798 -16.66 11.08 25.88
C ASP A 798 -16.45 10.80 24.38
N SER A 799 -17.34 10.04 23.78
CA SER A 799 -17.35 9.76 22.34
C SER A 799 -17.74 10.97 21.48
N GLY A 800 -18.25 12.05 22.07
CA GLY A 800 -18.83 13.21 21.39
C GLY A 800 -20.33 13.10 21.09
N ASP A 801 -20.92 11.90 21.19
CA ASP A 801 -22.35 11.68 20.96
C ASP A 801 -23.22 12.35 22.01
N GLY A 802 -24.38 12.86 21.60
CA GLY A 802 -25.30 13.47 22.54
C GLY A 802 -26.14 12.45 23.29
N TYR A 803 -26.63 12.86 24.45
CA TYR A 803 -27.65 12.08 25.15
C TYR A 803 -28.63 12.97 25.90
N ALA A 804 -29.83 12.46 26.08
CA ALA A 804 -30.80 13.04 27.03
C ALA A 804 -31.55 11.92 27.75
N THR A 805 -31.74 12.08 29.04
CA THR A 805 -32.61 11.22 29.86
C THR A 805 -33.85 12.00 30.26
N PHE A 806 -35.00 11.49 29.89
CA PHE A 806 -36.30 12.05 30.24
C PHE A 806 -36.94 11.21 31.34
N GLY A 807 -37.34 11.84 32.43
CA GLY A 807 -38.03 11.20 33.54
C GLY A 807 -39.53 11.50 33.47
N ASP A 808 -40.36 10.46 33.42
CA ASP A 808 -41.81 10.63 33.55
C ASP A 808 -42.29 10.39 34.97
N ARG A 809 -43.12 11.26 35.45
CA ARG A 809 -43.79 11.02 36.69
C ARG A 809 -44.91 10.00 36.46
N VAL A 810 -45.07 9.10 37.40
CA VAL A 810 -46.23 8.20 37.42
C VAL A 810 -47.49 9.05 37.60
N ASN A 811 -48.56 8.67 36.89
CA ASN A 811 -49.83 9.34 37.00
C ASN A 811 -50.31 9.38 38.46
N PRO A 812 -50.80 10.52 38.93
CA PRO A 812 -51.41 10.61 40.29
C PRO A 812 -52.61 9.71 40.37
N PHE A 813 -53.03 9.41 41.60
CA PHE A 813 -54.28 8.72 41.88
C PHE A 813 -55.29 9.67 42.52
N ASN A 814 -56.53 9.23 42.51
CA ASN A 814 -57.59 9.94 43.23
C ASN A 814 -58.03 9.07 44.40
N LEU A 815 -58.34 9.71 45.54
CA LEU A 815 -58.97 9.07 46.68
C LEU A 815 -60.43 9.45 46.70
N LYS A 816 -61.30 8.45 46.43
CA LYS A 816 -62.72 8.63 46.46
C LYS A 816 -63.31 8.05 47.78
N ILE A 817 -64.07 8.82 48.45
CA ILE A 817 -64.80 8.37 49.64
C ILE A 817 -66.27 8.32 49.34
N THR A 818 -66.89 7.19 49.69
CA THR A 818 -68.32 7.05 49.68
C THR A 818 -68.82 7.09 51.10
N LYS A 819 -69.58 8.08 51.40
CA LYS A 819 -70.16 8.29 52.74
C LYS A 819 -71.57 7.71 52.87
N THR A 820 -71.72 6.76 53.84
CA THR A 820 -72.97 6.09 54.05
C THR A 820 -73.33 6.06 55.59
N ASN A 821 -74.55 5.70 55.85
CA ASN A 821 -74.93 5.28 57.21
C ASN A 821 -74.83 3.75 57.36
N GLU A 822 -75.11 3.24 58.57
CA GLU A 822 -75.12 1.84 58.99
C GLU A 822 -76.10 0.96 58.17
N HIS A 823 -77.05 1.55 57.48
CA HIS A 823 -78.01 0.91 56.54
C HIS A 823 -77.70 1.07 55.05
N GLY A 824 -76.46 1.55 54.72
CA GLY A 824 -76.03 1.76 53.33
C GLY A 824 -76.67 2.98 52.65
N LYS A 825 -77.45 3.84 53.36
CA LYS A 825 -77.97 5.09 52.79
C LYS A 825 -76.86 6.09 52.61
N VAL A 826 -76.70 6.72 51.46
CA VAL A 826 -75.69 7.73 51.13
C VAL A 826 -75.93 8.99 51.99
N LEU A 827 -74.88 9.66 52.39
CA LEU A 827 -74.91 10.82 53.25
C LEU A 827 -74.27 12.04 52.58
N LYS A 828 -75.03 13.11 52.38
CA LYS A 828 -74.57 14.39 51.92
C LYS A 828 -74.06 15.26 53.06
N GLY A 829 -73.02 16.07 52.87
CA GLY A 829 -72.61 17.13 53.79
C GLY A 829 -71.61 16.65 54.82
N ALA A 830 -71.02 15.45 54.71
CA ALA A 830 -69.86 15.06 55.52
C ALA A 830 -68.59 15.80 54.97
N GLU A 831 -67.89 16.52 55.80
CA GLU A 831 -66.67 17.19 55.47
C GLU A 831 -65.47 16.31 55.86
N PHE A 832 -64.55 16.09 54.86
CA PHE A 832 -63.30 15.39 55.06
C PHE A 832 -62.12 16.28 54.77
N LYS A 833 -61.11 16.26 55.57
CA LYS A 833 -59.85 16.87 55.25
C LYS A 833 -58.81 15.81 54.96
N LEU A 834 -57.94 16.10 53.96
CA LEU A 834 -56.78 15.33 53.62
C LEU A 834 -55.55 16.04 54.13
N TYR A 835 -54.61 15.29 54.68
CA TYR A 835 -53.37 15.81 55.25
C TYR A 835 -52.18 15.10 54.66
N SER A 836 -50.99 15.78 54.64
CA SER A 836 -49.72 15.23 54.23
C SER A 836 -48.92 14.60 55.38
N ASP A 837 -49.40 14.73 56.61
CA ASP A 837 -48.71 14.23 57.81
C ASP A 837 -49.68 13.49 58.74
N ALA A 838 -49.14 12.57 59.59
CA ALA A 838 -49.90 11.71 60.46
C ALA A 838 -50.52 12.47 61.65
N ASP A 839 -49.98 13.62 61.99
CA ASP A 839 -50.52 14.49 63.09
C ASP A 839 -51.71 15.34 62.63
N CYS A 840 -52.07 15.24 61.29
CA CYS A 840 -53.18 16.02 60.74
C CYS A 840 -53.03 17.55 60.90
N LYS A 841 -51.80 18.06 60.74
CA LYS A 841 -51.50 19.48 60.89
C LYS A 841 -51.50 20.19 59.50
N ASN A 842 -51.00 19.50 58.47
CA ASN A 842 -50.81 20.09 57.16
C ASN A 842 -51.91 19.64 56.24
N VAL A 843 -52.98 20.46 56.09
CA VAL A 843 -54.12 20.19 55.23
C VAL A 843 -53.70 20.33 53.81
N VAL A 844 -53.97 19.28 53.01
CA VAL A 844 -53.76 19.23 51.52
C VAL A 844 -55.02 19.67 50.80
N ASP A 845 -56.19 19.17 51.22
CA ASP A 845 -57.46 19.47 50.59
C ASP A 845 -58.60 19.24 51.56
N THR A 846 -59.72 19.85 51.27
CA THR A 846 -60.97 19.69 52.03
C THR A 846 -62.12 19.44 51.07
N GLN A 847 -62.83 18.33 51.30
CA GLN A 847 -63.97 17.96 50.41
C GLN A 847 -65.20 17.64 51.24
N ILE A 848 -66.41 17.91 50.61
CA ILE A 848 -67.69 17.66 51.24
C ILE A 848 -68.46 16.65 50.39
N SER A 849 -69.08 15.66 51.02
CA SER A 849 -69.83 14.63 50.31
C SER A 849 -71.10 15.26 49.63
N ASP A 850 -71.31 14.88 48.37
CA ASP A 850 -72.42 15.34 47.54
C ASP A 850 -73.72 14.60 47.83
N ASP A 851 -74.73 14.80 46.96
CA ASP A 851 -76.06 14.16 47.08
C ASP A 851 -76.00 12.63 46.95
N LYS A 852 -74.95 12.12 46.37
CA LYS A 852 -74.65 10.67 46.24
C LYS A 852 -73.75 10.12 47.34
N GLY A 853 -73.44 10.98 48.33
CA GLY A 853 -72.48 10.61 49.38
C GLY A 853 -71.04 10.56 48.94
N LEU A 854 -70.69 11.10 47.77
CA LEU A 854 -69.36 11.01 47.17
C LEU A 854 -68.58 12.26 47.44
N LEU A 855 -67.30 12.10 47.75
CA LEU A 855 -66.27 13.14 47.69
C LEU A 855 -65.01 12.55 47.12
N THR A 856 -64.16 13.36 46.52
CA THR A 856 -62.94 12.89 45.84
C THR A 856 -61.78 13.87 46.01
N PHE A 857 -60.71 13.44 46.64
CA PHE A 857 -59.43 14.13 46.63
C PHE A 857 -58.72 13.73 45.32
N LYS A 858 -58.28 14.70 44.54
CA LYS A 858 -57.76 14.49 43.19
C LYS A 858 -56.25 14.75 43.12
N ASN A 859 -55.61 14.09 42.13
CA ASN A 859 -54.24 14.34 41.75
C ASN A 859 -53.23 14.11 42.90
N LEU A 860 -53.43 13.04 43.68
CA LEU A 860 -52.52 12.64 44.77
C LEU A 860 -51.30 11.92 44.21
N ASP A 861 -50.11 12.37 44.60
CA ASP A 861 -48.86 11.77 44.21
C ASP A 861 -48.74 10.33 44.76
N VAL A 862 -48.27 9.41 43.90
CA VAL A 862 -47.85 8.07 44.33
C VAL A 862 -46.59 8.18 45.22
N GLU A 863 -46.23 7.14 45.93
CA GLU A 863 -45.08 7.06 46.87
C GLU A 863 -45.13 8.06 48.01
N LYS A 864 -46.35 8.63 48.30
CA LYS A 864 -46.62 9.47 49.46
C LYS A 864 -47.75 8.88 50.26
N THR A 865 -47.61 8.95 51.62
CA THR A 865 -48.73 8.65 52.52
C THR A 865 -49.54 9.89 52.78
N TYR A 866 -50.81 9.77 52.55
CA TYR A 866 -51.80 10.79 52.90
C TYR A 866 -52.66 10.28 54.04
N TYR A 867 -53.12 11.20 54.86
CA TYR A 867 -53.98 10.93 55.98
C TYR A 867 -55.28 11.70 55.78
N PHE A 868 -56.43 11.11 56.19
CA PHE A 868 -57.68 11.77 56.04
C PHE A 868 -58.62 11.41 57.17
N GLU A 869 -59.42 12.37 57.61
CA GLU A 869 -60.42 12.23 58.66
C GLU A 869 -61.69 13.02 58.35
N GLU A 870 -62.81 12.57 58.90
CA GLU A 870 -64.02 13.32 58.88
C GLU A 870 -63.98 14.41 59.91
N THR A 871 -64.01 15.71 59.53
CA THR A 871 -64.00 16.85 60.45
C THR A 871 -65.37 17.35 60.78
N LYS A 872 -66.40 17.01 59.96
CA LYS A 872 -67.79 17.38 60.25
C LYS A 872 -68.72 16.31 59.71
N ALA A 873 -69.54 15.76 60.59
CA ALA A 873 -70.54 14.81 60.20
C ALA A 873 -71.78 15.48 59.60
N PRO A 874 -72.53 14.81 58.74
CA PRO A 874 -73.82 15.28 58.28
C PRO A 874 -74.81 15.42 59.44
N GLN A 875 -75.83 16.30 59.33
CA GLN A 875 -76.87 16.53 60.38
C GLN A 875 -77.51 15.21 60.76
N GLY A 876 -77.61 14.93 62.04
CA GLY A 876 -78.20 13.69 62.53
C GLY A 876 -77.23 12.47 62.61
N TYR A 877 -75.97 12.65 62.32
CA TYR A 877 -74.96 11.63 62.40
C TYR A 877 -73.76 12.10 63.26
N ARG A 878 -72.99 11.18 63.75
CA ARG A 878 -71.73 11.43 64.48
C ARG A 878 -70.52 10.99 63.72
N ILE A 879 -69.36 11.72 63.89
CA ILE A 879 -68.05 11.35 63.38
C ILE A 879 -67.64 10.03 64.03
N PRO A 880 -67.13 9.07 63.23
CA PRO A 880 -66.48 7.87 63.79
C PRO A 880 -65.33 8.33 64.66
N VAL A 881 -65.22 7.80 65.92
CA VAL A 881 -64.09 8.07 66.84
C VAL A 881 -63.41 6.79 67.23
N ASP A 882 -62.10 6.89 67.57
CA ASP A 882 -61.32 5.82 68.12
C ASP A 882 -61.68 5.52 69.64
N GLU A 883 -60.94 4.59 70.25
CA GLU A 883 -61.20 4.22 71.68
C GLU A 883 -61.03 5.38 72.64
N ASN A 884 -60.27 6.44 72.23
CA ASN A 884 -60.04 7.61 73.05
C ASN A 884 -60.99 8.77 72.79
N GLY A 885 -61.97 8.56 71.88
CA GLY A 885 -62.94 9.58 71.53
C GLY A 885 -62.42 10.58 70.44
N LYS A 886 -61.31 10.39 69.85
CA LYS A 886 -60.73 11.19 68.79
C LYS A 886 -61.27 10.73 67.40
N ALA A 887 -61.46 11.66 66.46
CA ALA A 887 -61.81 11.32 65.07
C ALA A 887 -60.87 10.28 64.49
N TYR A 888 -61.48 9.33 63.80
CA TYR A 888 -60.64 8.25 63.22
C TYR A 888 -59.91 8.79 62.06
N VAL A 889 -58.56 8.70 62.13
CA VAL A 889 -57.61 9.11 61.05
C VAL A 889 -57.32 7.92 60.23
N HIS A 890 -57.69 7.97 58.96
CA HIS A 890 -57.39 6.99 57.94
C HIS A 890 -56.08 7.35 57.25
N SER A 891 -55.40 6.37 56.72
CA SER A 891 -54.20 6.56 55.87
C SER A 891 -54.33 5.89 54.51
N VAL A 892 -53.80 6.53 53.47
CA VAL A 892 -53.66 5.95 52.15
C VAL A 892 -52.25 6.16 51.63
N TYR A 893 -51.66 5.11 51.10
CA TYR A 893 -50.37 5.11 50.37
C TYR A 893 -50.54 4.32 49.09
N VAL A 894 -49.92 4.81 47.99
CA VAL A 894 -49.96 4.13 46.70
C VAL A 894 -48.51 4.02 46.19
N SER A 895 -48.10 2.80 45.83
CA SER A 895 -46.90 2.54 45.04
C SER A 895 -47.31 2.00 43.68
N ALA A 896 -46.80 2.63 42.63
CA ALA A 896 -47.16 2.24 41.24
C ALA A 896 -45.97 2.20 40.31
N THR A 897 -45.81 1.09 39.59
CA THR A 897 -44.87 0.92 38.46
C THR A 897 -45.64 0.51 37.21
N PRO A 898 -45.98 1.47 36.36
CA PRO A 898 -46.88 1.22 35.20
C PRO A 898 -46.35 0.19 34.20
N GLN A 899 -45.04 0.08 34.00
CA GLN A 899 -44.43 -0.90 33.05
C GLN A 899 -44.72 -2.34 33.45
N THR A 900 -44.66 -2.64 34.73
CA THR A 900 -44.94 -3.98 35.27
C THR A 900 -46.39 -4.17 35.60
N ASN A 901 -47.25 -3.14 35.31
CA ASN A 901 -48.64 -3.10 35.68
C ASN A 901 -48.83 -3.25 37.24
N THR A 902 -47.84 -2.88 38.01
CA THR A 902 -47.92 -2.92 39.47
C THR A 902 -48.57 -1.65 39.98
N PHE A 903 -49.60 -1.83 40.78
CA PHE A 903 -50.27 -0.75 41.55
C PHE A 903 -50.66 -1.34 42.87
N ASN A 904 -49.90 -1.09 43.88
CA ASN A 904 -50.15 -1.52 45.24
C ASN A 904 -50.63 -0.33 46.03
N PHE A 905 -51.68 -0.50 46.82
CA PHE A 905 -52.18 0.57 47.68
C PHE A 905 -52.38 0.02 49.08
N THR A 906 -52.20 0.87 50.04
CA THR A 906 -52.37 0.55 51.46
C THR A 906 -53.39 1.52 52.03
N VAL A 907 -54.43 1.00 52.67
CA VAL A 907 -55.42 1.80 53.43
C VAL A 907 -55.42 1.27 54.85
N ASP A 908 -55.17 2.13 55.82
CA ASP A 908 -55.11 1.80 57.24
C ASP A 908 -54.22 0.60 57.57
N GLY A 909 -53.00 0.59 56.97
CA GLY A 909 -52.04 -0.48 57.16
C GLY A 909 -52.28 -1.77 56.38
N THR A 910 -53.45 -1.94 55.75
CA THR A 910 -53.77 -3.14 54.97
C THR A 910 -53.35 -2.93 53.52
N LYS A 911 -52.51 -3.82 52.97
CA LYS A 911 -52.02 -3.80 51.55
C LYS A 911 -52.99 -4.49 50.60
N TYR A 912 -53.18 -3.84 49.45
CA TYR A 912 -54.00 -4.31 48.35
C TYR A 912 -53.19 -4.13 47.03
N ASP A 913 -53.57 -4.89 46.00
CA ASP A 913 -53.03 -4.77 44.63
C ASP A 913 -54.14 -4.46 43.62
N THR A 914 -53.79 -4.48 42.33
CA THR A 914 -54.72 -4.20 41.21
C THR A 914 -55.91 -5.13 41.11
N SER A 915 -55.89 -6.31 41.76
CA SER A 915 -56.99 -7.28 41.77
C SER A 915 -58.16 -6.90 42.71
N LYS A 916 -57.86 -5.98 43.67
CA LYS A 916 -58.85 -5.55 44.66
C LYS A 916 -59.83 -4.54 44.07
N THR A 917 -60.82 -5.01 43.31
CA THR A 917 -61.82 -4.17 42.59
C THR A 917 -63.19 -4.16 43.24
N THR A 918 -63.42 -4.79 44.40
CA THR A 918 -64.66 -4.87 45.10
C THR A 918 -64.53 -4.69 46.63
N GLY A 919 -65.56 -4.40 47.32
CA GLY A 919 -65.64 -4.21 48.78
C GLY A 919 -65.50 -2.74 49.23
N ASN A 920 -65.43 -2.52 50.52
CA ASN A 920 -65.40 -1.18 51.12
C ASN A 920 -64.09 -0.41 50.82
N VAL A 921 -62.99 -1.16 50.49
CA VAL A 921 -61.77 -0.60 49.98
C VAL A 921 -61.52 -1.26 48.65
N ARG A 922 -61.39 -0.51 47.54
CA ARG A 922 -61.25 -1.07 46.21
C ARG A 922 -60.55 -0.10 45.27
N LEU A 923 -59.99 -0.66 44.17
CA LEU A 923 -59.46 0.10 43.04
C LEU A 923 -60.53 0.29 41.97
N GLU A 924 -60.72 1.51 41.52
CA GLU A 924 -61.57 1.89 40.42
C GLU A 924 -60.75 2.62 39.33
N GLY A 925 -61.29 2.77 38.08
CA GLY A 925 -60.69 3.51 37.00
C GLY A 925 -59.70 2.68 36.18
N THR A 926 -58.95 3.35 35.28
CA THR A 926 -57.94 2.78 34.37
C THR A 926 -56.54 3.15 34.79
N LYS A 927 -55.52 2.74 34.03
CA LYS A 927 -54.11 3.15 34.30
C LYS A 927 -53.91 4.66 34.23
N LYS A 928 -54.82 5.41 33.55
CA LYS A 928 -54.68 6.88 33.43
C LYS A 928 -55.32 7.65 34.58
N ASP A 929 -56.34 7.09 35.17
CA ASP A 929 -57.20 7.78 36.16
C ASP A 929 -57.58 6.84 37.31
N ARG A 930 -56.67 6.19 37.91
CA ARG A 930 -56.88 5.24 39.02
C ARG A 930 -57.43 5.93 40.27
N VAL A 931 -58.41 5.28 40.87
CA VAL A 931 -59.11 5.77 42.05
C VAL A 931 -59.07 4.72 43.11
N VAL A 932 -58.47 5.06 44.28
CA VAL A 932 -58.63 4.28 45.49
C VAL A 932 -59.95 4.71 46.14
N ALA A 933 -60.93 3.81 46.16
CA ALA A 933 -62.21 4.07 46.70
C ALA A 933 -62.42 3.48 48.12
N VAL A 934 -62.86 4.22 49.04
CA VAL A 934 -63.08 3.85 50.47
C VAL A 934 -64.46 4.20 50.87
N ASP A 935 -65.18 3.22 51.41
CA ASP A 935 -66.53 3.45 51.93
C ASP A 935 -66.48 3.68 53.45
N ILE A 936 -66.92 4.83 53.90
CA ILE A 936 -66.94 5.23 55.33
C ILE A 936 -68.36 5.39 55.82
N THR A 937 -68.66 4.73 56.95
CA THR A 937 -70.00 4.68 57.52
C THR A 937 -70.10 5.49 58.82
N ASN A 938 -71.08 6.39 58.85
CA ASN A 938 -71.49 7.05 60.11
C ASN A 938 -72.69 6.36 60.79
N LYS A 939 -72.66 6.38 62.12
CA LYS A 939 -73.81 5.95 62.92
C LYS A 939 -74.74 7.14 63.19
N THR A 940 -76.00 6.88 63.19
CA THR A 940 -76.96 7.91 63.57
C THR A 940 -76.79 8.38 64.96
N THR A 941 -76.95 9.68 65.22
CA THR A 941 -77.00 10.21 66.56
C THR A 941 -78.41 9.79 67.13
N GLN A 942 -78.42 8.82 68.07
CA GLN A 942 -79.60 8.58 68.79
C GLN A 942 -79.87 9.80 69.68
N LEU A 943 -81.00 10.50 69.35
CA LEU A 943 -81.49 11.41 70.31
C LEU A 943 -82.04 10.60 71.44
N LEU A 944 -81.41 10.71 72.62
CA LEU A 944 -81.91 10.09 73.84
C LEU A 944 -83.26 10.78 74.16
N PRO A 945 -84.31 10.03 74.36
CA PRO A 945 -85.58 10.62 74.85
C PRO A 945 -85.21 11.20 76.30
N GLU A 946 -85.63 12.49 76.46
CA GLU A 946 -85.51 13.07 77.81
C GLU A 946 -86.56 12.42 78.76
N THR A 947 -86.39 11.20 79.15
CA THR A 947 -87.08 10.60 80.33
C THR A 947 -86.32 9.38 80.79
N GLY A 948 -85.92 9.43 82.02
CA GLY A 948 -85.10 8.35 82.64
C GLY A 948 -85.86 7.02 82.60
N SER A 949 -85.19 6.06 82.02
CA SER A 949 -85.32 4.66 82.36
C SER A 949 -84.14 3.84 82.00
N ASN A 950 -83.78 2.83 82.72
CA ASN A 950 -82.61 2.04 82.76
C ASN A 950 -82.35 1.12 81.51
N GLY A 951 -82.88 1.48 80.31
CA GLY A 951 -82.74 0.62 79.09
C GLY A 951 -81.48 0.83 78.26
N THR A 952 -80.75 1.93 78.43
CA THR A 952 -79.69 2.40 77.54
C THR A 952 -78.26 1.73 77.75
N ILE A 953 -78.13 1.12 78.92
CA ILE A 953 -76.83 0.53 79.35
C ILE A 953 -76.53 -0.81 78.60
N VAL A 954 -77.54 -1.57 78.20
CA VAL A 954 -77.39 -2.84 77.59
C VAL A 954 -76.98 -2.72 76.07
N LEU A 955 -77.38 -1.69 75.39
CA LEU A 955 -77.00 -1.52 73.91
C LEU A 955 -75.62 -0.97 73.77
N VAL A 956 -75.05 -0.19 74.70
CA VAL A 956 -73.68 0.26 74.58
C VAL A 956 -72.73 -0.85 74.90
N ALA A 957 -73.08 -1.76 75.83
CA ALA A 957 -72.22 -2.94 76.16
C ALA A 957 -72.18 -3.98 74.99
N LEU A 958 -73.16 -4.12 74.18
CA LEU A 958 -73.21 -5.00 73.02
C LEU A 958 -72.35 -4.44 71.79
N GLY A 959 -72.38 -3.09 71.65
CA GLY A 959 -71.59 -2.41 70.59
C GLY A 959 -70.11 -2.46 70.86
N LEU A 960 -69.70 -2.36 72.14
CA LEU A 960 -68.27 -2.43 72.48
C LEU A 960 -67.72 -3.88 72.52
N GLY A 961 -68.61 -4.90 72.70
CA GLY A 961 -68.22 -6.32 72.65
C GLY A 961 -67.83 -6.77 71.25
N VAL A 962 -68.49 -6.28 70.20
CA VAL A 962 -68.20 -6.65 68.76
C VAL A 962 -66.89 -5.99 68.31
N LEU A 963 -66.62 -4.74 68.77
CA LEU A 963 -65.31 -4.08 68.45
C LEU A 963 -64.15 -4.70 69.20
N GLY A 964 -64.35 -5.14 70.47
CA GLY A 964 -63.30 -5.84 71.25
C GLY A 964 -62.97 -7.21 70.63
N LEU A 965 -63.90 -7.96 70.17
CA LEU A 965 -63.67 -9.24 69.51
C LEU A 965 -62.94 -9.11 68.16
N ALA A 966 -63.24 -8.05 67.36
CA ALA A 966 -62.42 -7.81 66.12
C ALA A 966 -60.99 -7.39 66.42
N TYR A 967 -60.76 -6.65 67.52
CA TYR A 967 -59.42 -6.27 67.89
C TYR A 967 -58.58 -7.45 68.48
N VAL A 968 -59.19 -8.32 69.23
CA VAL A 968 -58.55 -9.55 69.75
C VAL A 968 -58.27 -10.55 68.67
N ALA A 969 -59.15 -10.70 67.67
CA ALA A 969 -58.97 -11.55 66.53
C ALA A 969 -57.80 -11.05 65.63
N SER A 970 -57.61 -9.76 65.48
CA SER A 970 -56.51 -9.18 64.68
C SER A 970 -55.13 -9.34 65.45
N LYS A 971 -55.13 -9.32 66.78
CA LYS A 971 -53.88 -9.58 67.56
C LYS A 971 -53.51 -11.07 67.60
N ARG A 972 -54.48 -11.97 67.58
CA ARG A 972 -54.16 -13.41 67.52
C ARG A 972 -53.62 -13.85 66.15
N LYS A 973 -53.94 -13.17 65.04
CA LYS A 973 -53.29 -13.45 63.72
C LYS A 973 -51.86 -12.91 63.62
N LYS A 974 -51.45 -11.94 64.43
CA LYS A 974 -50.08 -11.45 64.44
C LYS A 974 -49.14 -12.33 65.33
N GLN A 975 -49.68 -13.08 66.31
CA GLN A 975 -48.89 -13.91 67.17
C GLN A 975 -48.59 -15.32 66.60
N THR A 976 -49.39 -15.79 65.63
CA THR A 976 -49.18 -17.07 64.97
C THR A 976 -48.29 -16.98 63.75
N GLN A 977 -47.79 -15.76 63.36
CA GLN A 977 -46.84 -15.59 62.26
C GLN A 977 -45.38 -15.37 62.70
N ASP A 978 -45.15 -15.09 64.00
CA ASP A 978 -43.79 -14.95 64.56
C ASP A 978 -43.22 -16.22 65.18
N GLU A 979 -43.94 -17.34 65.20
CA GLU A 979 -43.43 -18.64 65.69
C GLU A 979 -43.09 -19.62 64.54
N SER A 980 -43.08 -19.18 63.29
CA SER A 980 -42.65 -19.99 62.13
C SER A 980 -41.59 -19.31 61.27
N LYS A 981 -40.50 -18.83 61.93
CA LYS A 981 -39.25 -18.58 61.21
C LYS A 981 -38.12 -18.98 62.09
#